data_94bb985b29a2d58a322fdab35fbedbab
#
_entry.id   94bb985b29a2d58a322fdab35fbedbab
#
_cell.length_a   1.000
_cell.length_b   1.000
_cell.length_c   1.000
_cell.angle_alpha   90.00
_cell.angle_beta   90.00
_cell.angle_gamma   90.00
#
_symmetry.space_group_name_H-M   'P 1'
#
loop_
_entity.id
_entity.type
_entity.pdbx_description
1 polymer ?
#
loop_
_entity_poly.entity_id
_entity_poly.type
_entity_poly.pdbx_seq_one_letter_code
_entity_poly.pdbx_strand_id
1 'polypeptide(L)'
;HKSNSVKDILMLKPSFQHILLTNAVLALTSMPAAYAVEGMFTPDQLPEIAMDLRAKGLKMDPSQISDLVGFPMGAVVSLGGCTASFVSPQGLVVTNHHCAYGSIQYNSTKEKNYLEKGFLAENLEAELPAAPGSRIYVTVKLTDVTDLITGGLPSNMAGEPRFSAIDSNRKSVVAECEEDEGHRCRVASFYGGLQYKLVKQLEIKDVRLTYAPAGPIGKYGGDIDNWQWPRHTGDFAFYRAYVSPEGKSADYNKQNVPYQPQYNLKVSAEGLDDGDFVMVAGYPGNTSRYTRLAQVKNTFEWQYSTWQSLLDDWIQAIKGSSKPGSDARIKYESRLASLNNLNKNLGGQIEGARRVDLIERRTTREEGLNNWIAAKAPNKGYAEAIEKLDALSTETATATRSNYWYNNATRPQLLVIAQRLYRLSHERLKPNSERESGYQERNMDRMKQSMTAMDRRYEKAVDKAEWMVFLKGYMTQPASERVSALDDALGLHDSISVDALSAKLDNYYAATQLDKLDTRLSLMEATPAELEANADPFIRLAVALYDHELAMEAASKERAGHRAALQPKYMEAIMAWQKDQGLTAYPDANSTLRVTYGNVLGGSPRDGMRYDPFTTLEGITEKDTGGNPFNSPQSQIDLIMAKNYGRYELESIKSVPVNFLTDLDSTGGNSGSATLNARGELVGLLFDGTIESVNSDWDFDPRTTRSIHVDSRYMLWVMEKVDKANNLLEEMNILNSRNYPIN
;
A
#
# COMPACT_ATOMS: atom_id res chain seq x y z
N HIS A 1 77.20 -20.60 -12.24
CA HIS A 1 78.18 -19.87 -13.04
C HIS A 1 77.56 -18.67 -13.71
N LYS A 2 77.87 -17.51 -13.17
CA LYS A 2 78.56 -16.36 -13.76
C LYS A 2 77.78 -15.72 -14.91
N SER A 3 77.28 -14.54 -14.87
CA SER A 3 77.77 -13.25 -14.48
C SER A 3 77.98 -12.35 -15.70
N ASN A 4 77.49 -11.10 -15.54
CA ASN A 4 77.99 -9.87 -16.16
C ASN A 4 77.57 -9.58 -17.62
N SER A 5 77.41 -8.39 -18.08
CA SER A 5 77.40 -7.01 -17.52
C SER A 5 77.19 -6.06 -18.69
N VAL A 6 76.46 -5.03 -18.44
CA VAL A 6 76.79 -3.60 -18.61
C VAL A 6 77.16 -3.08 -20.01
N LYS A 7 76.45 -2.06 -20.42
CA LYS A 7 76.84 -0.68 -20.77
C LYS A 7 76.35 -0.18 -22.12
N ASP A 8 75.63 0.90 -21.94
CA ASP A 8 75.71 2.24 -22.59
C ASP A 8 75.90 2.30 -24.11
N ILE A 9 75.15 3.12 -24.71
CA ILE A 9 75.64 4.23 -25.55
C ILE A 9 74.42 5.12 -26.06
N LEU A 10 74.54 6.37 -25.73
CA LEU A 10 74.28 7.64 -26.39
C LEU A 10 72.86 8.14 -26.63
N MET A 11 72.70 9.27 -26.03
CA MET A 11 71.79 10.35 -26.40
C MET A 11 72.05 10.89 -27.79
N LEU A 12 70.98 11.16 -28.52
CA LEU A 12 70.92 12.22 -29.51
C LEU A 12 69.52 12.86 -29.49
N LYS A 13 69.46 14.14 -29.09
CA LYS A 13 68.35 15.04 -29.45
C LYS A 13 68.46 15.42 -30.91
N PRO A 14 67.30 15.56 -31.59
CA PRO A 14 67.08 16.79 -32.36
C PRO A 14 65.69 17.41 -32.20
N SER A 15 65.71 18.70 -31.99
CA SER A 15 64.97 19.83 -32.57
C SER A 15 63.49 19.69 -32.93
N PHE A 16 62.74 20.56 -32.36
CA PHE A 16 61.42 21.07 -32.74
C PHE A 16 61.26 21.24 -34.25
N GLN A 17 60.17 20.60 -34.79
CA GLN A 17 59.40 21.15 -35.89
C GLN A 17 57.94 20.76 -35.73
N HIS A 18 57.08 21.76 -35.91
CA HIS A 18 55.66 21.75 -35.78
C HIS A 18 54.97 20.70 -36.64
N ILE A 19 54.14 19.86 -36.01
CA ILE A 19 53.02 19.19 -36.66
C ILE A 19 51.79 19.46 -35.81
N LEU A 20 50.91 20.33 -36.33
CA LEU A 20 49.54 20.46 -35.87
C LEU A 20 48.81 19.13 -36.13
N LEU A 21 48.73 18.27 -35.13
CA LEU A 21 47.81 17.18 -35.11
C LEU A 21 46.60 17.63 -34.29
N THR A 22 45.51 17.84 -34.98
CA THR A 22 44.14 18.00 -34.45
C THR A 22 43.86 16.83 -33.50
N ASN A 23 43.98 17.08 -32.19
CA ASN A 23 43.40 16.23 -31.17
C ASN A 23 41.86 16.38 -31.26
N ALA A 24 41.24 15.49 -32.02
CA ALA A 24 39.86 15.14 -31.82
C ALA A 24 39.81 14.41 -30.46
N VAL A 25 39.60 15.18 -29.40
CA VAL A 25 39.17 14.63 -28.12
C VAL A 25 37.75 14.05 -28.40
N LEU A 26 37.69 12.75 -28.60
CA LEU A 26 36.48 11.99 -28.34
C LEU A 26 36.17 12.24 -26.85
N ALA A 27 35.36 13.24 -26.59
CA ALA A 27 34.58 13.27 -25.37
C ALA A 27 33.65 12.03 -25.44
N LEU A 28 34.14 10.92 -24.92
CA LEU A 28 33.27 9.90 -24.36
C LEU A 28 32.49 10.64 -23.27
N THR A 29 31.36 11.22 -23.64
CA THR A 29 30.31 11.54 -22.67
C THR A 29 29.98 10.19 -22.04
N SER A 30 30.58 9.92 -20.88
CA SER A 30 30.04 8.93 -19.97
C SER A 30 28.60 9.42 -19.76
N MET A 31 27.64 8.79 -20.44
CA MET A 31 26.24 8.91 -20.06
C MET A 31 26.23 8.59 -18.57
N PRO A 32 25.77 9.48 -17.69
CA PRO A 32 25.60 9.12 -16.31
C PRO A 32 24.75 7.85 -16.32
N ALA A 33 25.23 6.79 -15.65
CA ALA A 33 24.42 5.60 -15.48
C ALA A 33 23.07 6.09 -15.00
N ALA A 34 21.98 5.72 -15.68
CA ALA A 34 20.64 6.14 -15.30
C ALA A 34 20.32 5.49 -13.96
N TYR A 35 20.59 6.22 -12.89
CA TYR A 35 20.27 5.76 -11.55
C TYR A 35 18.75 5.95 -11.35
N ALA A 36 18.14 4.97 -10.69
CA ALA A 36 16.77 5.05 -10.18
C ALA A 36 16.57 6.34 -9.36
N VAL A 37 15.40 6.94 -9.51
CA VAL A 37 15.07 8.21 -8.85
C VAL A 37 14.35 7.92 -7.55
N GLU A 38 14.97 8.29 -6.44
CA GLU A 38 14.34 8.27 -5.11
C GLU A 38 13.31 9.40 -4.98
N GLY A 39 12.11 9.09 -4.51
CA GLY A 39 11.09 10.06 -4.11
C GLY A 39 9.72 9.78 -4.67
N MET A 40 8.72 9.97 -3.79
CA MET A 40 7.30 9.97 -4.13
C MET A 40 6.79 11.40 -4.00
N PHE A 41 6.96 12.17 -5.08
CA PHE A 41 6.74 13.61 -5.09
C PHE A 41 5.25 13.95 -5.03
N THR A 42 4.91 15.01 -4.30
CA THR A 42 3.58 15.60 -4.41
C THR A 42 3.44 16.33 -5.74
N PRO A 43 2.26 16.40 -6.36
CA PRO A 43 2.10 17.05 -7.65
C PRO A 43 2.60 18.51 -7.69
N ASP A 44 2.46 19.26 -6.61
CA ASP A 44 2.96 20.63 -6.48
C ASP A 44 4.50 20.75 -6.47
N GLN A 45 5.23 19.65 -6.25
CA GLN A 45 6.70 19.61 -6.34
C GLN A 45 7.21 19.35 -7.77
N LEU A 46 6.39 18.85 -8.69
CA LEU A 46 6.82 18.45 -10.03
C LEU A 46 7.46 19.59 -10.85
N PRO A 47 7.01 20.86 -10.76
CA PRO A 47 7.70 21.96 -11.39
C PRO A 47 9.13 22.17 -10.90
N GLU A 48 9.44 21.85 -9.65
CA GLU A 48 10.79 21.99 -9.06
C GLU A 48 11.78 20.96 -9.65
N ILE A 49 11.27 19.79 -10.06
CA ILE A 49 12.06 18.70 -10.68
C ILE A 49 11.83 18.57 -12.19
N ALA A 50 11.28 19.61 -12.83
CA ALA A 50 10.94 19.61 -14.25
C ALA A 50 12.13 19.28 -15.18
N MET A 51 13.34 19.71 -14.81
CA MET A 51 14.56 19.42 -15.59
C MET A 51 14.88 17.93 -15.57
N ASP A 52 14.77 17.29 -14.40
CA ASP A 52 15.04 15.85 -14.23
C ASP A 52 13.99 15.00 -14.96
N LEU A 53 12.72 15.38 -14.87
CA LEU A 53 11.63 14.74 -15.61
C LEU A 53 11.88 14.74 -17.12
N ARG A 54 12.28 15.90 -17.68
CA ARG A 54 12.61 16.04 -19.11
C ARG A 54 13.87 15.26 -19.49
N ALA A 55 14.89 15.29 -18.63
CA ALA A 55 16.13 14.55 -18.86
C ALA A 55 15.90 13.03 -18.88
N LYS A 56 14.93 12.53 -18.08
CA LYS A 56 14.50 11.13 -18.08
C LYS A 56 13.62 10.75 -19.28
N GLY A 57 13.02 11.72 -19.98
CA GLY A 57 12.27 11.47 -21.22
C GLY A 57 10.83 11.96 -21.25
N LEU A 58 10.33 12.64 -20.21
CA LEU A 58 8.97 13.18 -20.19
C LEU A 58 8.76 14.15 -21.38
N LYS A 59 7.69 13.94 -22.15
CA LYS A 59 7.28 14.77 -23.30
C LYS A 59 6.14 15.73 -22.97
N MET A 60 5.39 15.45 -21.90
CA MET A 60 4.34 16.36 -21.41
C MET A 60 4.96 17.58 -20.73
N ASP A 61 4.20 18.66 -20.63
CA ASP A 61 4.59 19.78 -19.80
C ASP A 61 4.46 19.39 -18.31
N PRO A 62 5.52 19.53 -17.48
CA PRO A 62 5.46 19.26 -16.06
C PRO A 62 4.34 20.02 -15.33
N SER A 63 3.92 21.19 -15.81
CA SER A 63 2.80 21.93 -15.24
C SER A 63 1.46 21.20 -15.40
N GLN A 64 1.28 20.41 -16.44
CA GLN A 64 0.05 19.62 -16.64
C GLN A 64 -0.05 18.49 -15.62
N ILE A 65 1.06 17.82 -15.32
CA ILE A 65 1.07 16.73 -14.34
C ILE A 65 1.08 17.23 -12.89
N SER A 66 1.27 18.52 -12.66
CA SER A 66 1.12 19.15 -11.34
C SER A 66 -0.33 19.53 -11.01
N ASP A 67 -1.21 19.58 -12.01
CA ASP A 67 -2.63 19.83 -11.82
C ASP A 67 -3.36 18.54 -11.37
N LEU A 68 -3.75 18.51 -10.10
CA LEU A 68 -4.43 17.37 -9.47
C LEU A 68 -5.76 16.99 -10.12
N VAL A 69 -6.45 17.94 -10.71
CA VAL A 69 -7.78 17.76 -11.30
C VAL A 69 -7.77 17.75 -12.82
N GLY A 70 -6.62 18.12 -13.42
CA GLY A 70 -6.38 18.09 -14.86
C GLY A 70 -5.92 16.71 -15.35
N PHE A 71 -5.83 16.56 -16.67
CA PHE A 71 -5.28 15.34 -17.29
C PHE A 71 -3.76 15.24 -17.07
N PRO A 72 -3.20 14.08 -16.70
CA PRO A 72 -3.85 12.78 -16.45
C PRO A 72 -4.30 12.55 -15.01
N MET A 73 -3.91 13.43 -14.05
CA MET A 73 -4.11 13.21 -12.61
C MET A 73 -5.59 13.11 -12.21
N GLY A 74 -6.46 13.87 -12.86
CA GLY A 74 -7.91 13.83 -12.60
C GLY A 74 -8.59 12.50 -12.97
N ALA A 75 -7.91 11.62 -13.70
CA ALA A 75 -8.39 10.25 -13.95
C ALA A 75 -7.97 9.24 -12.89
N VAL A 76 -7.01 9.60 -12.00
CA VAL A 76 -6.45 8.69 -10.99
C VAL A 76 -7.25 8.80 -9.69
N VAL A 77 -7.68 7.66 -9.17
CA VAL A 77 -8.59 7.59 -8.01
C VAL A 77 -8.06 6.64 -6.93
N SER A 78 -8.50 6.84 -5.70
CA SER A 78 -8.16 5.97 -4.58
C SER A 78 -9.29 4.98 -4.27
N LEU A 79 -8.94 3.74 -4.00
CA LEU A 79 -9.84 2.71 -3.46
C LEU A 79 -9.75 2.59 -1.94
N GLY A 80 -9.00 3.49 -1.28
CA GLY A 80 -8.80 3.49 0.18
C GLY A 80 -7.65 2.62 0.69
N GLY A 81 -7.02 1.82 -0.17
CA GLY A 81 -5.85 0.98 0.15
C GLY A 81 -5.09 0.56 -1.09
N CYS A 82 -5.69 0.81 -2.26
CA CYS A 82 -5.13 0.65 -3.59
C CYS A 82 -5.41 1.92 -4.41
N THR A 83 -4.77 2.00 -5.55
CA THR A 83 -5.01 3.01 -6.58
C THR A 83 -5.80 2.41 -7.73
N ALA A 84 -6.50 3.24 -8.47
CA ALA A 84 -7.20 2.86 -9.69
C ALA A 84 -7.26 4.06 -10.66
N SER A 85 -7.72 3.84 -11.88
CA SER A 85 -7.86 4.92 -12.86
C SER A 85 -9.07 4.73 -13.74
N PHE A 86 -9.77 5.82 -14.04
CA PHE A 86 -10.81 5.80 -15.07
C PHE A 86 -10.19 5.57 -16.45
N VAL A 87 -10.76 4.64 -17.21
CA VAL A 87 -10.34 4.27 -18.57
C VAL A 87 -11.45 4.38 -19.59
N SER A 88 -12.62 4.86 -19.19
CA SER A 88 -13.75 5.15 -20.08
C SER A 88 -14.52 6.39 -19.62
N PRO A 89 -15.31 7.00 -20.51
CA PRO A 89 -16.20 8.10 -20.15
C PRO A 89 -17.44 7.64 -19.37
N GLN A 90 -17.64 6.33 -19.19
CA GLN A 90 -18.79 5.73 -18.49
C GLN A 90 -18.38 5.09 -17.14
N GLY A 91 -17.38 5.67 -16.49
CA GLY A 91 -17.03 5.30 -15.13
C GLY A 91 -16.32 3.95 -14.97
N LEU A 92 -15.84 3.33 -16.06
CA LEU A 92 -15.05 2.11 -15.99
C LEU A 92 -13.68 2.42 -15.37
N VAL A 93 -13.30 1.64 -14.37
CA VAL A 93 -12.11 1.85 -13.54
C VAL A 93 -11.24 0.60 -13.59
N VAL A 94 -9.97 0.76 -13.95
CA VAL A 94 -8.98 -0.32 -13.93
C VAL A 94 -8.16 -0.26 -12.64
N THR A 95 -7.89 -1.43 -12.06
CA THR A 95 -7.02 -1.63 -10.89
C THR A 95 -6.39 -3.01 -10.93
N ASN A 96 -5.69 -3.42 -9.87
CA ASN A 96 -5.16 -4.78 -9.78
C ASN A 96 -6.23 -5.81 -9.38
N HIS A 97 -6.02 -7.06 -9.81
CA HIS A 97 -6.81 -8.21 -9.40
C HIS A 97 -6.79 -8.40 -7.87
N HIS A 98 -5.61 -8.28 -7.24
CA HIS A 98 -5.49 -8.40 -5.80
C HIS A 98 -6.22 -7.28 -5.04
N CYS A 99 -6.35 -6.08 -5.61
CA CYS A 99 -7.16 -4.99 -5.07
C CYS A 99 -8.66 -5.29 -5.12
N ALA A 100 -9.10 -6.02 -6.16
CA ALA A 100 -10.48 -6.47 -6.32
C ALA A 100 -10.77 -7.80 -5.60
N TYR A 101 -9.74 -8.50 -5.10
CA TYR A 101 -9.84 -9.86 -4.58
C TYR A 101 -10.90 -10.01 -3.48
N GLY A 102 -11.00 -9.01 -2.59
CA GLY A 102 -12.03 -8.97 -1.55
C GLY A 102 -13.46 -8.91 -2.09
N SER A 103 -13.70 -8.22 -3.21
CA SER A 103 -15.02 -8.16 -3.87
C SER A 103 -15.31 -9.42 -4.69
N ILE A 104 -14.29 -10.00 -5.33
CA ILE A 104 -14.39 -11.28 -6.02
C ILE A 104 -14.76 -12.37 -5.00
N GLN A 105 -14.06 -12.42 -3.85
CA GLN A 105 -14.33 -13.35 -2.76
C GLN A 105 -15.73 -13.16 -2.18
N TYR A 106 -16.15 -11.91 -1.94
CA TYR A 106 -17.47 -11.61 -1.39
C TYR A 106 -18.62 -12.15 -2.27
N ASN A 107 -18.46 -12.10 -3.59
CA ASN A 107 -19.43 -12.59 -4.57
C ASN A 107 -19.27 -14.08 -4.90
N SER A 108 -18.20 -14.74 -4.42
CA SER A 108 -17.93 -16.15 -4.68
C SER A 108 -18.67 -17.07 -3.70
N THR A 109 -19.18 -18.19 -4.24
CA THR A 109 -19.70 -19.32 -3.48
C THR A 109 -19.05 -20.59 -4.00
N LYS A 110 -19.32 -21.73 -3.35
CA LYS A 110 -18.82 -23.02 -3.82
C LYS A 110 -19.31 -23.34 -5.23
N GLU A 111 -20.56 -22.97 -5.56
CA GLU A 111 -21.18 -23.19 -6.87
C GLU A 111 -20.72 -22.17 -7.92
N LYS A 112 -20.49 -20.92 -7.49
CA LYS A 112 -20.05 -19.79 -8.32
C LYS A 112 -18.72 -19.25 -7.80
N ASN A 113 -17.65 -20.01 -8.03
CA ASN A 113 -16.31 -19.62 -7.56
C ASN A 113 -15.63 -18.69 -8.57
N TYR A 114 -15.91 -17.39 -8.43
CA TYR A 114 -15.29 -16.35 -9.27
C TYR A 114 -13.80 -16.15 -8.97
N LEU A 115 -13.31 -16.54 -7.77
CA LEU A 115 -11.87 -16.55 -7.46
C LEU A 115 -11.10 -17.47 -8.41
N GLU A 116 -11.70 -18.60 -8.80
CA GLU A 116 -11.07 -19.58 -9.67
C GLU A 116 -11.36 -19.31 -11.15
N LYS A 117 -12.62 -19.00 -11.47
CA LYS A 117 -13.12 -18.96 -12.86
C LYS A 117 -13.09 -17.58 -13.49
N GLY A 118 -12.87 -16.53 -12.70
CA GLY A 118 -13.04 -15.14 -13.15
C GLY A 118 -14.51 -14.72 -13.24
N PHE A 119 -14.71 -13.49 -13.64
CA PHE A 119 -16.02 -12.87 -13.83
C PHE A 119 -15.96 -11.85 -14.97
N LEU A 120 -16.94 -11.87 -15.84
CA LEU A 120 -17.18 -10.84 -16.86
C LEU A 120 -18.68 -10.52 -16.88
N ALA A 121 -19.02 -9.25 -16.67
CA ALA A 121 -20.39 -8.77 -16.87
C ALA A 121 -20.65 -8.55 -18.37
N GLU A 122 -21.69 -9.18 -18.89
CA GLU A 122 -22.10 -9.05 -20.29
C GLU A 122 -22.70 -7.67 -20.61
N ASN A 123 -23.24 -7.01 -19.59
CA ASN A 123 -23.89 -5.69 -19.68
C ASN A 123 -23.92 -5.04 -18.28
N LEU A 124 -24.40 -3.79 -18.19
CA LEU A 124 -24.45 -3.00 -16.94
C LEU A 124 -25.31 -3.68 -15.85
N GLU A 125 -26.40 -4.36 -16.24
CA GLU A 125 -27.31 -5.02 -15.29
C GLU A 125 -26.69 -6.29 -14.67
N ALA A 126 -25.71 -6.90 -15.34
CA ALA A 126 -24.99 -8.09 -14.88
C ALA A 126 -23.83 -7.75 -13.95
N GLU A 127 -23.46 -6.48 -13.79
CA GLU A 127 -22.38 -6.07 -12.89
C GLU A 127 -22.74 -6.34 -11.43
N LEU A 128 -21.79 -6.87 -10.67
CA LEU A 128 -22.01 -7.29 -9.28
C LEU A 128 -21.62 -6.19 -8.30
N PRO A 129 -22.43 -5.92 -7.26
CA PRO A 129 -22.02 -5.02 -6.20
C PRO A 129 -20.66 -5.45 -5.62
N ALA A 130 -19.76 -4.52 -5.45
CA ALA A 130 -18.51 -4.77 -4.73
C ALA A 130 -18.78 -5.13 -3.26
N ALA A 131 -17.78 -5.62 -2.54
CA ALA A 131 -17.92 -5.93 -1.12
C ALA A 131 -18.41 -4.69 -0.35
N PRO A 132 -19.29 -4.86 0.65
CA PRO A 132 -19.77 -3.73 1.46
C PRO A 132 -18.62 -2.90 2.01
N GLY A 133 -18.74 -1.59 1.94
CA GLY A 133 -17.70 -0.64 2.33
C GLY A 133 -16.70 -0.30 1.24
N SER A 134 -16.76 -0.92 0.06
CA SER A 134 -15.97 -0.51 -1.10
C SER A 134 -16.32 0.91 -1.51
N ARG A 135 -15.29 1.70 -1.88
CA ARG A 135 -15.43 3.12 -2.26
C ARG A 135 -14.47 3.44 -3.38
N ILE A 136 -14.86 4.41 -4.19
CA ILE A 136 -13.96 5.12 -5.10
C ILE A 136 -13.91 6.58 -4.64
N TYR A 137 -12.70 7.08 -4.39
CA TYR A 137 -12.47 8.47 -4.00
C TYR A 137 -11.81 9.22 -5.15
N VAL A 138 -12.53 10.22 -5.68
CA VAL A 138 -12.03 11.12 -6.73
C VAL A 138 -11.54 12.40 -6.07
N THR A 139 -10.24 12.68 -6.14
CA THR A 139 -9.68 13.90 -5.55
C THR A 139 -10.14 15.13 -6.34
N VAL A 140 -10.80 16.06 -5.67
CA VAL A 140 -11.31 17.29 -6.28
C VAL A 140 -10.56 18.53 -5.84
N LYS A 141 -9.92 18.51 -4.65
CA LYS A 141 -9.13 19.65 -4.17
C LYS A 141 -8.11 19.26 -3.10
N LEU A 142 -6.98 19.93 -3.11
CA LEU A 142 -5.98 19.91 -2.06
C LEU A 142 -5.73 21.35 -1.60
N THR A 143 -5.91 21.64 -0.31
CA THR A 143 -5.79 22.98 0.26
C THR A 143 -4.85 22.97 1.45
N ASP A 144 -3.87 23.89 1.48
CA ASP A 144 -3.03 24.08 2.68
C ASP A 144 -3.91 24.65 3.81
N VAL A 145 -3.88 23.96 4.94
CA VAL A 145 -4.63 24.30 6.15
C VAL A 145 -3.73 24.36 7.38
N THR A 146 -2.42 24.48 7.17
CA THR A 146 -1.41 24.44 8.24
C THR A 146 -1.72 25.44 9.36
N ASP A 147 -2.04 26.68 8.99
CA ASP A 147 -2.40 27.73 9.97
C ASP A 147 -3.70 27.42 10.73
N LEU A 148 -4.67 26.76 10.10
CA LEU A 148 -5.90 26.34 10.76
C LEU A 148 -5.66 25.20 11.76
N ILE A 149 -4.65 24.36 11.52
CA ILE A 149 -4.36 23.20 12.38
C ILE A 149 -3.42 23.57 13.53
N THR A 150 -2.36 24.33 13.25
CA THR A 150 -1.28 24.58 14.22
C THR A 150 -1.07 26.07 14.52
N GLY A 151 -1.60 26.97 13.71
CA GLY A 151 -1.52 28.41 13.93
C GLY A 151 -2.15 28.79 15.28
N GLY A 152 -1.45 29.62 16.07
CA GLY A 152 -1.91 30.03 17.40
C GLY A 152 -1.69 29.01 18.53
N LEU A 153 -1.19 27.80 18.26
CA LEU A 153 -0.77 26.89 19.33
C LEU A 153 0.50 27.39 19.99
N PRO A 154 0.54 27.48 21.34
CA PRO A 154 1.77 27.86 22.03
C PRO A 154 2.95 26.99 21.64
N SER A 155 4.11 27.60 21.41
CA SER A 155 5.33 26.88 21.00
C SER A 155 5.81 25.85 22.02
N ASN A 156 5.51 26.07 23.31
CA ASN A 156 5.82 25.18 24.43
C ASN A 156 4.73 24.15 24.73
N MET A 157 3.60 24.17 24.01
CA MET A 157 2.54 23.18 24.16
C MET A 157 3.04 21.82 23.62
N ALA A 158 2.94 20.77 24.43
CA ALA A 158 3.35 19.42 24.10
C ALA A 158 2.42 18.39 24.78
N GLY A 159 2.66 17.10 24.58
CA GLY A 159 1.89 16.04 25.18
C GLY A 159 0.42 16.02 24.74
N GLU A 160 -0.43 15.43 25.58
CA GLU A 160 -1.85 15.26 25.30
C GLU A 160 -2.57 16.59 24.95
N PRO A 161 -2.32 17.73 25.61
CA PRO A 161 -2.96 19.00 25.24
C PRO A 161 -2.69 19.42 23.79
N ARG A 162 -1.46 19.21 23.29
CA ARG A 162 -1.12 19.49 21.89
C ARG A 162 -1.81 18.53 20.94
N PHE A 163 -1.82 17.23 21.27
CA PHE A 163 -2.54 16.22 20.50
C PHE A 163 -4.00 16.59 20.36
N SER A 164 -4.69 16.87 21.46
CA SER A 164 -6.13 17.20 21.49
C SER A 164 -6.43 18.50 20.75
N ALA A 165 -5.60 19.53 20.85
CA ALA A 165 -5.78 20.76 20.09
C ALA A 165 -5.68 20.52 18.57
N ILE A 166 -4.66 19.79 18.12
CA ILE A 166 -4.51 19.44 16.70
C ILE A 166 -5.67 18.57 16.21
N ASP A 167 -6.09 17.58 17.00
CA ASP A 167 -7.20 16.68 16.64
C ASP A 167 -8.53 17.43 16.53
N SER A 168 -8.82 18.32 17.48
CA SER A 168 -10.01 19.18 17.45
C SER A 168 -10.03 20.10 16.23
N ASN A 169 -8.90 20.76 15.92
CA ASN A 169 -8.78 21.63 14.75
C ASN A 169 -8.98 20.82 13.45
N ARG A 170 -8.41 19.60 13.36
CA ARG A 170 -8.60 18.71 12.20
C ARG A 170 -10.05 18.30 12.02
N LYS A 171 -10.75 17.94 13.12
CA LYS A 171 -12.17 17.59 13.11
C LYS A 171 -13.03 18.76 12.62
N SER A 172 -12.74 19.98 13.07
CA SER A 172 -13.47 21.19 12.66
C SER A 172 -13.31 21.47 11.16
N VAL A 173 -12.08 21.45 10.66
CA VAL A 173 -11.78 21.66 9.22
C VAL A 173 -12.43 20.58 8.35
N VAL A 174 -12.45 19.32 8.82
CA VAL A 174 -13.09 18.22 8.10
C VAL A 174 -14.61 18.37 8.12
N ALA A 175 -15.20 18.73 9.24
CA ALA A 175 -16.66 18.91 9.36
C ALA A 175 -17.16 20.01 8.42
N GLU A 176 -16.49 21.16 8.38
CA GLU A 176 -16.81 22.25 7.44
C GLU A 176 -16.68 21.81 5.98
N CYS A 177 -15.64 21.05 5.64
CA CYS A 177 -15.44 20.55 4.28
C CYS A 177 -16.56 19.58 3.85
N GLU A 178 -17.09 18.77 4.77
CA GLU A 178 -18.12 17.76 4.50
C GLU A 178 -19.55 18.28 4.57
N GLU A 179 -19.75 19.57 4.83
CA GLU A 179 -21.03 20.25 4.58
C GLU A 179 -21.44 20.17 3.10
N ASP A 180 -20.45 20.02 2.21
CA ASP A 180 -20.66 19.72 0.79
C ASP A 180 -20.98 18.23 0.62
N GLU A 181 -22.25 17.90 0.49
CA GLU A 181 -22.77 16.53 0.42
C GLU A 181 -22.05 15.67 -0.65
N GLY A 182 -21.84 14.42 -0.32
CA GLY A 182 -21.19 13.44 -1.22
C GLY A 182 -19.67 13.53 -1.24
N HIS A 183 -19.08 14.47 -0.49
CA HIS A 183 -17.63 14.57 -0.35
C HIS A 183 -17.14 13.92 0.94
N ARG A 184 -15.94 13.40 0.85
CA ARG A 184 -15.16 12.87 1.97
C ARG A 184 -13.89 13.70 2.12
N CYS A 185 -13.67 14.23 3.32
CA CYS A 185 -12.55 15.12 3.59
C CYS A 185 -11.61 14.51 4.64
N ARG A 186 -10.32 14.78 4.50
CA ARG A 186 -9.33 14.45 5.53
C ARG A 186 -8.20 15.46 5.54
N VAL A 187 -7.63 15.71 6.70
CA VAL A 187 -6.39 16.49 6.83
C VAL A 187 -5.21 15.53 6.86
N ALA A 188 -4.32 15.67 5.89
CA ALA A 188 -3.08 14.92 5.79
C ALA A 188 -1.89 15.77 6.31
N SER A 189 -0.98 15.12 7.06
CA SER A 189 0.24 15.73 7.55
C SER A 189 1.40 15.44 6.60
N PHE A 190 2.23 16.43 6.31
CA PHE A 190 3.43 16.35 5.50
C PHE A 190 4.64 16.80 6.30
N TYR A 191 5.81 16.27 5.98
CA TYR A 191 7.09 16.62 6.63
C TYR A 191 6.99 16.58 8.17
N GLY A 192 6.37 15.51 8.69
CA GLY A 192 6.26 15.31 10.14
C GLY A 192 5.42 16.36 10.88
N GLY A 193 4.50 17.05 10.19
CA GLY A 193 3.63 18.07 10.76
C GLY A 193 4.10 19.53 10.54
N LEU A 194 5.09 19.74 9.66
CA LEU A 194 5.42 21.08 9.17
C LEU A 194 4.31 21.66 8.29
N GLN A 195 3.60 20.79 7.56
CA GLN A 195 2.53 21.20 6.68
C GLN A 195 1.34 20.27 6.85
N TYR A 196 0.13 20.84 6.79
CA TYR A 196 -1.14 20.12 6.77
C TYR A 196 -1.94 20.53 5.56
N LYS A 197 -2.43 19.54 4.80
CA LYS A 197 -3.28 19.76 3.64
C LYS A 197 -4.62 19.08 3.82
N LEU A 198 -5.69 19.81 3.54
CA LEU A 198 -7.05 19.27 3.46
C LEU A 198 -7.22 18.64 2.09
N VAL A 199 -7.51 17.33 2.09
CA VAL A 199 -7.82 16.55 0.90
C VAL A 199 -9.34 16.43 0.81
N LYS A 200 -9.95 17.02 -0.21
CA LYS A 200 -11.39 16.89 -0.52
C LYS A 200 -11.56 15.92 -1.68
N GLN A 201 -12.39 14.91 -1.48
CA GLN A 201 -12.65 13.85 -2.47
C GLN A 201 -14.16 13.62 -2.62
N LEU A 202 -14.63 13.46 -3.86
CA LEU A 202 -15.95 12.89 -4.10
C LEU A 202 -15.92 11.42 -3.66
N GLU A 203 -16.85 11.00 -2.81
CA GLU A 203 -16.99 9.62 -2.35
C GLU A 203 -18.05 8.90 -3.18
N ILE A 204 -17.64 7.99 -4.05
CA ILE A 204 -18.56 7.14 -4.80
C ILE A 204 -18.78 5.85 -4.02
N LYS A 205 -20.05 5.61 -3.62
CA LYS A 205 -20.43 4.50 -2.74
C LYS A 205 -20.93 3.27 -3.50
N ASP A 206 -21.57 3.45 -4.66
CA ASP A 206 -22.00 2.35 -5.53
C ASP A 206 -20.86 1.98 -6.48
N VAL A 207 -20.10 0.97 -6.08
CA VAL A 207 -19.00 0.39 -6.84
C VAL A 207 -19.38 -1.02 -7.24
N ARG A 208 -19.22 -1.37 -8.53
CA ARG A 208 -19.58 -2.69 -9.04
C ARG A 208 -18.40 -3.36 -9.72
N LEU A 209 -18.25 -4.66 -9.45
CA LEU A 209 -17.29 -5.52 -10.15
C LEU A 209 -17.80 -5.76 -11.56
N THR A 210 -17.01 -5.38 -12.54
CA THR A 210 -17.34 -5.48 -13.97
C THR A 210 -16.60 -6.64 -14.63
N TYR A 211 -15.29 -6.79 -14.29
CA TYR A 211 -14.47 -7.86 -14.85
C TYR A 211 -13.30 -8.21 -13.92
N ALA A 212 -13.01 -9.48 -13.83
CA ALA A 212 -11.79 -10.01 -13.25
C ALA A 212 -11.39 -11.28 -14.01
N PRO A 213 -10.15 -11.43 -14.49
CA PRO A 213 -9.70 -12.66 -15.10
C PRO A 213 -9.75 -13.81 -14.10
N ALA A 214 -9.73 -15.04 -14.60
CA ALA A 214 -9.64 -16.22 -13.76
C ALA A 214 -8.42 -16.15 -12.82
N GLY A 215 -8.55 -16.67 -11.59
CA GLY A 215 -7.45 -16.69 -10.63
C GLY A 215 -6.13 -17.23 -11.17
N PRO A 216 -6.16 -18.32 -11.98
CA PRO A 216 -4.98 -18.82 -12.71
C PRO A 216 -4.32 -17.82 -13.69
N ILE A 217 -4.93 -16.68 -13.98
CA ILE A 217 -4.33 -15.54 -14.70
C ILE A 217 -4.03 -14.43 -13.72
N GLY A 218 -5.04 -13.96 -12.98
CA GLY A 218 -4.95 -12.79 -12.09
C GLY A 218 -4.02 -12.98 -10.89
N LYS A 219 -3.78 -14.25 -10.51
CA LYS A 219 -2.88 -14.64 -9.41
C LYS A 219 -1.92 -15.77 -9.83
N TYR A 220 -1.53 -15.85 -11.10
CA TYR A 220 -0.60 -16.86 -11.58
C TYR A 220 0.72 -16.81 -10.82
N GLY A 221 1.21 -17.98 -10.39
CA GLY A 221 2.38 -18.10 -9.52
C GLY A 221 2.09 -17.93 -8.02
N GLY A 222 0.91 -17.44 -7.67
CA GLY A 222 0.42 -17.34 -6.28
C GLY A 222 1.43 -16.70 -5.33
N ASP A 223 1.54 -17.28 -4.13
CA ASP A 223 2.48 -16.79 -3.11
C ASP A 223 3.94 -17.16 -3.42
N ILE A 224 4.18 -18.13 -4.33
CA ILE A 224 5.54 -18.52 -4.75
C ILE A 224 6.20 -17.38 -5.51
N ASP A 225 5.52 -16.84 -6.52
CA ASP A 225 6.03 -15.75 -7.35
C ASP A 225 5.85 -14.35 -6.73
N ASN A 226 5.10 -14.21 -5.64
CA ASN A 226 4.92 -12.94 -4.97
C ASN A 226 6.27 -12.33 -4.56
N TRP A 227 6.51 -11.05 -4.88
CA TRP A 227 7.80 -10.35 -4.72
C TRP A 227 8.98 -11.00 -5.46
N GLN A 228 8.71 -11.77 -6.50
CA GLN A 228 9.76 -12.45 -7.27
C GLN A 228 9.78 -12.00 -8.74
N TRP A 229 10.96 -12.08 -9.33
CA TRP A 229 11.21 -11.96 -10.75
C TRP A 229 11.98 -13.19 -11.24
N PRO A 230 11.66 -13.77 -12.41
CA PRO A 230 10.68 -13.33 -13.43
C PRO A 230 9.24 -13.58 -13.02
N ARG A 231 8.34 -12.64 -13.35
CA ARG A 231 6.90 -12.65 -13.01
C ARG A 231 6.04 -12.81 -14.24
N HIS A 232 4.91 -13.54 -14.13
CA HIS A 232 3.99 -13.80 -15.25
C HIS A 232 2.53 -13.68 -14.83
N THR A 233 2.20 -12.66 -14.08
CA THR A 233 0.89 -12.49 -13.45
C THR A 233 0.08 -11.43 -14.16
N GLY A 234 -1.17 -11.74 -14.54
CA GLY A 234 -2.14 -10.79 -15.06
C GLY A 234 -2.93 -10.11 -13.94
N ASP A 235 -2.24 -9.37 -13.08
CA ASP A 235 -2.84 -8.75 -11.89
C ASP A 235 -3.61 -7.48 -12.25
N PHE A 236 -4.77 -7.64 -12.91
CA PHE A 236 -5.68 -6.55 -13.27
C PHE A 236 -7.14 -6.96 -13.09
N ALA A 237 -8.00 -5.99 -12.81
CA ALA A 237 -9.45 -6.14 -12.71
C ALA A 237 -10.13 -4.80 -12.99
N PHE A 238 -11.44 -4.84 -13.23
CA PHE A 238 -12.23 -3.65 -13.52
C PHE A 238 -13.42 -3.54 -12.59
N TYR A 239 -13.61 -2.32 -12.11
CA TYR A 239 -14.83 -1.86 -11.45
C TYR A 239 -15.54 -0.83 -12.33
N ARG A 240 -16.78 -0.56 -12.00
CA ARG A 240 -17.49 0.64 -12.48
C ARG A 240 -18.02 1.45 -11.32
N ALA A 241 -17.85 2.75 -11.43
CA ALA A 241 -18.38 3.75 -10.51
C ALA A 241 -19.81 4.12 -10.92
N TYR A 242 -20.72 4.16 -9.96
CA TYR A 242 -22.13 4.55 -10.15
C TYR A 242 -22.52 5.68 -9.22
N VAL A 243 -23.43 6.52 -9.70
CA VAL A 243 -24.03 7.65 -8.97
C VAL A 243 -25.54 7.65 -9.17
N SER A 244 -26.27 8.43 -8.37
CA SER A 244 -27.71 8.63 -8.61
C SER A 244 -27.95 9.23 -10.00
N PRO A 245 -29.18 9.15 -10.55
CA PRO A 245 -29.52 9.79 -11.82
C PRO A 245 -29.23 11.30 -11.86
N GLU A 246 -29.20 11.95 -10.69
CA GLU A 246 -28.86 13.38 -10.51
C GLU A 246 -27.33 13.61 -10.42
N GLY A 247 -26.51 12.57 -10.57
CA GLY A 247 -25.05 12.65 -10.51
C GLY A 247 -24.47 12.74 -9.09
N LYS A 248 -25.26 12.46 -8.04
CA LYS A 248 -24.83 12.51 -6.65
C LYS A 248 -24.30 11.17 -6.15
N SER A 249 -23.40 11.21 -5.16
CA SER A 249 -23.00 10.04 -4.41
C SER A 249 -24.21 9.34 -3.80
N ALA A 250 -24.36 8.04 -4.04
CA ALA A 250 -25.49 7.25 -3.57
C ALA A 250 -25.04 5.83 -3.22
N ASP A 251 -25.74 5.19 -2.28
CA ASP A 251 -25.57 3.77 -2.02
C ASP A 251 -26.11 2.95 -3.21
N TYR A 252 -25.73 1.65 -3.25
CA TYR A 252 -26.17 0.76 -4.32
C TYR A 252 -27.67 0.82 -4.58
N ASN A 253 -28.05 1.15 -5.82
CA ASN A 253 -29.42 1.13 -6.30
C ASN A 253 -29.41 0.74 -7.79
N LYS A 254 -30.38 -0.11 -8.20
CA LYS A 254 -30.52 -0.52 -9.60
C LYS A 254 -30.82 0.66 -10.56
N GLN A 255 -31.31 1.78 -10.03
CA GLN A 255 -31.59 2.99 -10.81
C GLN A 255 -30.35 3.89 -10.99
N ASN A 256 -29.28 3.62 -10.25
CA ASN A 256 -28.05 4.39 -10.40
C ASN A 256 -27.47 4.23 -11.80
N VAL A 257 -26.81 5.28 -12.27
CA VAL A 257 -26.23 5.37 -13.60
C VAL A 257 -24.70 5.42 -13.49
N PRO A 258 -23.96 4.96 -14.53
CA PRO A 258 -22.50 5.08 -14.56
C PRO A 258 -22.05 6.53 -14.34
N TYR A 259 -21.06 6.70 -13.48
CA TYR A 259 -20.41 7.98 -13.27
C TYR A 259 -19.69 8.44 -14.56
N GLN A 260 -19.77 9.72 -14.88
CA GLN A 260 -19.09 10.31 -16.03
C GLN A 260 -17.88 11.11 -15.54
N PRO A 261 -16.67 10.53 -15.53
CA PRO A 261 -15.47 11.24 -15.11
C PRO A 261 -15.10 12.36 -16.10
N GLN A 262 -14.60 13.47 -15.58
CA GLN A 262 -14.13 14.58 -16.41
C GLN A 262 -12.95 14.14 -17.28
N TYR A 263 -12.10 13.26 -16.79
CA TYR A 263 -10.95 12.70 -17.50
C TYR A 263 -10.91 11.19 -17.36
N ASN A 264 -10.48 10.53 -18.40
CA ASN A 264 -10.15 9.11 -18.41
C ASN A 264 -8.85 8.90 -19.19
N LEU A 265 -8.06 7.92 -18.77
CA LEU A 265 -6.80 7.58 -19.43
C LEU A 265 -7.06 6.86 -20.74
N LYS A 266 -6.22 7.14 -21.72
CA LYS A 266 -6.12 6.35 -22.94
C LYS A 266 -5.24 5.15 -22.68
N VAL A 267 -5.71 3.96 -23.02
CA VAL A 267 -4.96 2.70 -22.85
C VAL A 267 -4.14 2.44 -24.11
N SER A 268 -2.84 2.28 -24.00
CA SER A 268 -1.96 2.03 -25.12
C SER A 268 -1.83 0.55 -25.41
N ALA A 269 -2.09 0.16 -26.66
CA ALA A 269 -1.76 -1.16 -27.19
C ALA A 269 -0.34 -1.24 -27.78
N GLU A 270 0.37 -0.10 -27.86
CA GLU A 270 1.77 -0.04 -28.35
C GLU A 270 2.77 -0.44 -27.26
N GLY A 271 2.43 -0.16 -25.99
CA GLY A 271 3.25 -0.50 -24.83
C GLY A 271 4.57 0.28 -24.74
N LEU A 272 5.62 -0.40 -24.28
CA LEU A 272 6.93 0.17 -23.97
C LEU A 272 8.05 -0.69 -24.53
N ASP A 273 9.22 -0.06 -24.75
CA ASP A 273 10.51 -0.71 -25.00
C ASP A 273 11.46 -0.49 -23.81
N ASP A 274 12.58 -1.25 -23.80
CA ASP A 274 13.65 -1.08 -22.81
C ASP A 274 14.23 0.34 -22.85
N GLY A 275 14.36 0.97 -21.70
CA GLY A 275 14.84 2.34 -21.58
C GLY A 275 13.77 3.43 -21.69
N ASP A 276 12.54 3.10 -22.04
CA ASP A 276 11.47 4.08 -22.16
C ASP A 276 11.14 4.76 -20.81
N PHE A 277 10.81 6.05 -20.89
CA PHE A 277 10.34 6.83 -19.75
C PHE A 277 8.98 6.31 -19.26
N VAL A 278 8.87 6.18 -17.94
CA VAL A 278 7.61 5.89 -17.26
C VAL A 278 7.42 6.78 -16.04
N MET A 279 6.17 7.06 -15.75
CA MET A 279 5.76 7.62 -14.45
C MET A 279 4.57 6.86 -13.89
N VAL A 280 4.47 6.84 -12.58
CA VAL A 280 3.32 6.26 -11.86
C VAL A 280 2.66 7.36 -11.06
N ALA A 281 1.35 7.53 -11.25
CA ALA A 281 0.51 8.37 -10.43
C ALA A 281 -0.37 7.50 -9.54
N GLY A 282 -0.29 7.68 -8.21
CA GLY A 282 -1.01 6.82 -7.29
C GLY A 282 -1.06 7.32 -5.86
N TYR A 283 -1.64 6.50 -5.00
CA TYR A 283 -1.86 6.80 -3.58
C TYR A 283 -1.00 5.86 -2.71
N PRO A 284 0.34 6.04 -2.69
CA PRO A 284 1.23 5.24 -1.84
C PRO A 284 0.85 5.38 -0.38
N GLY A 285 0.83 4.27 0.35
CA GLY A 285 0.39 4.18 1.73
C GLY A 285 1.29 4.97 2.68
N ASN A 286 2.32 4.32 3.20
CA ASN A 286 3.25 4.94 4.15
C ASN A 286 4.68 4.51 3.87
N THR A 287 5.62 5.45 4.03
CA THR A 287 7.06 5.18 4.11
C THR A 287 7.61 5.66 5.46
N SER A 288 8.82 5.25 5.81
CA SER A 288 9.47 5.52 7.09
C SER A 288 10.90 6.03 6.91
N ARG A 289 11.13 6.84 5.88
CA ARG A 289 12.47 7.29 5.48
C ARG A 289 13.09 8.29 6.42
N TYR A 290 12.24 8.98 7.19
CA TYR A 290 12.66 9.97 8.19
C TYR A 290 12.52 9.47 9.63
N THR A 291 12.30 8.16 9.83
CA THR A 291 12.20 7.55 11.16
C THR A 291 13.58 7.52 11.85
N ARG A 292 13.62 7.84 13.14
CA ARG A 292 14.85 7.90 13.95
C ARG A 292 15.45 6.50 14.18
N LEU A 293 16.78 6.43 14.27
CA LEU A 293 17.57 5.20 14.37
C LEU A 293 17.10 4.26 15.49
N ALA A 294 16.78 4.80 16.68
CA ALA A 294 16.30 3.98 17.80
C ALA A 294 15.03 3.17 17.45
N GLN A 295 14.12 3.78 16.72
CA GLN A 295 12.90 3.10 16.26
C GLN A 295 13.18 2.13 15.12
N VAL A 296 14.07 2.47 14.18
CA VAL A 296 14.53 1.55 13.12
C VAL A 296 15.13 0.29 13.71
N LYS A 297 16.03 0.44 14.70
CA LYS A 297 16.62 -0.70 15.44
C LYS A 297 15.53 -1.58 16.07
N ASN A 298 14.60 -0.99 16.82
CA ASN A 298 13.52 -1.76 17.43
C ASN A 298 12.70 -2.54 16.40
N THR A 299 12.43 -1.94 15.23
CA THR A 299 11.65 -2.56 14.17
C THR A 299 12.37 -3.77 13.59
N PHE A 300 13.63 -3.63 13.19
CA PHE A 300 14.36 -4.68 12.47
C PHE A 300 14.99 -5.74 13.40
N GLU A 301 15.43 -5.36 14.60
CA GLU A 301 16.07 -6.28 15.54
C GLU A 301 15.05 -7.10 16.36
N TRP A 302 13.81 -6.61 16.49
CA TRP A 302 12.81 -7.29 17.34
C TRP A 302 11.42 -7.41 16.68
N GLN A 303 10.79 -6.30 16.28
CA GLN A 303 9.37 -6.29 15.95
C GLN A 303 9.05 -7.14 14.72
N TYR A 304 9.82 -7.03 13.65
CA TYR A 304 9.56 -7.74 12.40
C TYR A 304 9.74 -9.26 12.53
N SER A 305 10.82 -9.72 13.19
CA SER A 305 11.04 -11.15 13.42
C SER A 305 10.01 -11.75 14.36
N THR A 306 9.62 -11.01 15.41
CA THR A 306 8.54 -11.45 16.32
C THR A 306 7.21 -11.56 15.57
N TRP A 307 6.92 -10.59 14.72
CA TRP A 307 5.68 -10.60 13.94
C TRP A 307 5.67 -11.71 12.89
N GLN A 308 6.77 -11.93 12.19
CA GLN A 308 6.89 -13.01 11.20
C GLN A 308 6.61 -14.37 11.82
N SER A 309 7.17 -14.66 13.00
CA SER A 309 6.88 -15.90 13.73
C SER A 309 5.39 -16.06 14.07
N LEU A 310 4.75 -15.00 14.55
CA LEU A 310 3.31 -15.03 14.84
C LEU A 310 2.46 -15.23 13.58
N LEU A 311 2.85 -14.61 12.46
CA LEU A 311 2.14 -14.75 11.17
C LEU A 311 2.19 -16.19 10.65
N ASP A 312 3.32 -16.89 10.80
CA ASP A 312 3.43 -18.29 10.41
C ASP A 312 2.43 -19.16 11.18
N ASP A 313 2.37 -19.02 12.52
CA ASP A 313 1.42 -19.74 13.34
C ASP A 313 -0.04 -19.38 13.01
N TRP A 314 -0.32 -18.13 12.76
CA TRP A 314 -1.64 -17.63 12.37
C TRP A 314 -2.12 -18.22 11.04
N ILE A 315 -1.26 -18.16 10.00
CA ILE A 315 -1.54 -18.76 8.69
C ILE A 315 -1.82 -20.26 8.82
N GLN A 316 -1.01 -20.98 9.62
CA GLN A 316 -1.23 -22.41 9.85
C GLN A 316 -2.55 -22.69 10.60
N ALA A 317 -2.93 -21.85 11.57
CA ALA A 317 -4.21 -21.98 12.26
C ALA A 317 -5.41 -21.86 11.30
N ILE A 318 -5.39 -20.86 10.40
CA ILE A 318 -6.43 -20.70 9.38
C ILE A 318 -6.46 -21.91 8.43
N LYS A 319 -5.30 -22.34 7.93
CA LYS A 319 -5.19 -23.49 7.02
C LYS A 319 -5.64 -24.81 7.69
N GLY A 320 -5.31 -25.01 8.94
CA GLY A 320 -5.67 -26.20 9.71
C GLY A 320 -7.16 -26.28 10.08
N SER A 321 -7.81 -25.13 10.27
CA SER A 321 -9.23 -25.03 10.64
C SER A 321 -10.18 -24.86 9.44
N SER A 322 -9.66 -24.75 8.20
CA SER A 322 -10.45 -24.61 6.97
C SER A 322 -9.89 -25.48 5.84
N LYS A 323 -10.69 -26.39 5.29
CA LYS A 323 -10.24 -27.26 4.20
C LYS A 323 -10.25 -26.52 2.86
N PRO A 324 -9.27 -26.76 1.97
CA PRO A 324 -9.29 -26.19 0.63
C PRO A 324 -10.62 -26.47 -0.09
N GLY A 325 -11.17 -25.46 -0.77
CA GLY A 325 -12.46 -25.55 -1.49
C GLY A 325 -13.71 -25.56 -0.61
N SER A 326 -13.60 -25.52 0.72
CA SER A 326 -14.76 -25.37 1.61
C SER A 326 -15.23 -23.91 1.70
N ASP A 327 -16.49 -23.70 2.09
CA ASP A 327 -17.01 -22.35 2.35
C ASP A 327 -16.18 -21.59 3.38
N ALA A 328 -15.74 -22.28 4.45
CA ALA A 328 -14.83 -21.71 5.45
C ALA A 328 -13.55 -21.18 4.79
N ARG A 329 -12.90 -21.94 3.90
CA ARG A 329 -11.70 -21.52 3.19
C ARG A 329 -11.99 -20.34 2.25
N ILE A 330 -13.08 -20.36 1.49
CA ILE A 330 -13.47 -19.26 0.60
C ILE A 330 -13.65 -17.96 1.38
N LYS A 331 -14.26 -18.00 2.55
CA LYS A 331 -14.42 -16.83 3.45
C LYS A 331 -13.06 -16.24 3.89
N TYR A 332 -12.02 -17.04 4.00
CA TYR A 332 -10.70 -16.64 4.51
C TYR A 332 -9.62 -16.49 3.45
N GLU A 333 -9.91 -16.76 2.16
CA GLU A 333 -8.89 -16.66 1.08
C GLU A 333 -8.28 -15.25 0.97
N SER A 334 -9.11 -14.21 1.05
CA SER A 334 -8.61 -12.83 1.02
C SER A 334 -7.69 -12.51 2.22
N ARG A 335 -8.05 -13.02 3.41
CA ARG A 335 -7.23 -12.85 4.63
C ARG A 335 -5.92 -13.63 4.54
N LEU A 336 -5.97 -14.88 4.08
CA LEU A 336 -4.77 -15.68 3.85
C LEU A 336 -3.82 -15.03 2.84
N ALA A 337 -4.36 -14.51 1.74
CA ALA A 337 -3.56 -13.79 0.75
C ALA A 337 -2.85 -12.59 1.38
N SER A 338 -3.57 -11.80 2.21
CA SER A 338 -2.99 -10.65 2.91
C SER A 338 -1.91 -11.04 3.91
N LEU A 339 -2.14 -12.11 4.70
CA LEU A 339 -1.18 -12.58 5.70
C LEU A 339 0.07 -13.18 5.06
N ASN A 340 -0.08 -13.96 3.99
CA ASN A 340 1.05 -14.51 3.24
C ASN A 340 1.89 -13.39 2.60
N ASN A 341 1.23 -12.39 1.99
CA ASN A 341 1.90 -11.22 1.43
C ASN A 341 2.70 -10.46 2.50
N LEU A 342 2.08 -10.19 3.65
CA LEU A 342 2.74 -9.51 4.76
C LEU A 342 3.93 -10.32 5.29
N ASN A 343 3.77 -11.62 5.50
CA ASN A 343 4.83 -12.50 6.00
C ASN A 343 6.05 -12.49 5.07
N LYS A 344 5.82 -12.62 3.77
CA LYS A 344 6.89 -12.59 2.76
C LYS A 344 7.55 -11.22 2.66
N ASN A 345 6.76 -10.15 2.74
CA ASN A 345 7.26 -8.78 2.77
C ASN A 345 8.18 -8.55 3.98
N LEU A 346 7.75 -8.92 5.20
CA LEU A 346 8.58 -8.78 6.41
C LEU A 346 9.90 -9.55 6.29
N GLY A 347 9.87 -10.79 5.78
CA GLY A 347 11.09 -11.56 5.51
C GLY A 347 12.02 -10.86 4.53
N GLY A 348 11.46 -10.29 3.46
CA GLY A 348 12.19 -9.49 2.49
C GLY A 348 12.79 -8.22 3.07
N GLN A 349 12.05 -7.52 3.93
CA GLN A 349 12.54 -6.32 4.62
C GLN A 349 13.71 -6.64 5.58
N ILE A 350 13.59 -7.71 6.38
CA ILE A 350 14.66 -8.16 7.29
C ILE A 350 15.93 -8.50 6.49
N GLU A 351 15.80 -9.30 5.43
CA GLU A 351 16.93 -9.70 4.60
C GLU A 351 17.51 -8.51 3.80
N GLY A 352 16.64 -7.65 3.26
CA GLY A 352 17.03 -6.43 2.57
C GLY A 352 17.82 -5.48 3.46
N ALA A 353 17.32 -5.23 4.68
CA ALA A 353 18.00 -4.39 5.69
C ALA A 353 19.40 -4.92 6.02
N ARG A 354 19.53 -6.26 6.19
CA ARG A 354 20.81 -6.91 6.43
C ARG A 354 21.77 -6.75 5.26
N ARG A 355 21.27 -6.87 4.02
CA ARG A 355 22.08 -6.79 2.79
C ARG A 355 22.66 -5.41 2.54
N VAL A 356 21.91 -4.36 2.86
CA VAL A 356 22.35 -2.97 2.65
C VAL A 356 22.98 -2.34 3.89
N ASP A 357 23.16 -3.10 4.96
CA ASP A 357 23.60 -2.60 6.28
C ASP A 357 22.78 -1.37 6.74
N LEU A 358 21.45 -1.52 6.72
CA LEU A 358 20.50 -0.43 6.99
C LEU A 358 20.82 0.34 8.26
N ILE A 359 21.18 -0.35 9.34
CA ILE A 359 21.49 0.28 10.64
C ILE A 359 22.72 1.18 10.52
N GLU A 360 23.77 0.71 9.86
CA GLU A 360 25.01 1.49 9.64
C GLU A 360 24.77 2.69 8.72
N ARG A 361 24.03 2.50 7.62
CA ARG A 361 23.63 3.59 6.72
C ARG A 361 22.83 4.68 7.45
N ARG A 362 21.89 4.25 8.31
CA ARG A 362 21.10 5.18 9.14
C ARG A 362 21.97 5.91 10.18
N THR A 363 22.89 5.19 10.82
CA THR A 363 23.86 5.78 11.75
C THR A 363 24.67 6.86 11.05
N THR A 364 25.28 6.55 9.93
CA THR A 364 26.08 7.50 9.11
C THR A 364 25.26 8.71 8.68
N ARG A 365 23.99 8.51 8.27
CA ARG A 365 23.10 9.61 7.90
C ARG A 365 22.81 10.54 9.08
N GLU A 366 22.53 9.98 10.26
CA GLU A 366 22.26 10.78 11.47
C GLU A 366 23.52 11.53 11.97
N GLU A 367 24.68 10.90 11.91
CA GLU A 367 25.96 11.55 12.20
C GLU A 367 26.23 12.71 11.22
N GLY A 368 25.97 12.49 9.93
CA GLY A 368 26.09 13.53 8.91
C GLY A 368 25.20 14.74 9.17
N LEU A 369 23.93 14.50 9.53
CA LEU A 369 23.00 15.57 9.93
C LEU A 369 23.48 16.30 11.18
N ASN A 370 23.89 15.58 12.22
CA ASN A 370 24.36 16.18 13.48
C ASN A 370 25.62 17.04 13.26
N ASN A 371 26.58 16.58 12.45
CA ASN A 371 27.77 17.34 12.07
C ASN A 371 27.41 18.61 11.29
N TRP A 372 26.44 18.50 10.34
CA TRP A 372 25.96 19.67 9.61
C TRP A 372 25.27 20.67 10.53
N ILE A 373 24.42 20.25 11.48
CA ILE A 373 23.76 21.10 12.46
C ILE A 373 24.80 21.84 13.30
N ALA A 374 25.81 21.14 13.81
CA ALA A 374 26.86 21.74 14.63
C ALA A 374 27.64 22.79 13.85
N ALA A 375 27.93 22.56 12.58
CA ALA A 375 28.72 23.45 11.73
C ALA A 375 27.92 24.64 11.15
N LYS A 376 26.67 24.44 10.75
CA LYS A 376 25.87 25.37 9.93
C LYS A 376 24.67 25.97 10.67
N ALA A 377 24.11 25.28 11.67
CA ALA A 377 22.86 25.66 12.31
C ALA A 377 22.84 25.47 13.85
N PRO A 378 23.92 25.79 14.61
CA PRO A 378 24.04 25.43 16.03
C PRO A 378 22.97 26.08 16.92
N ASN A 379 22.41 27.22 16.51
CA ASN A 379 21.46 28.02 17.31
C ASN A 379 20.00 27.87 16.85
N LYS A 380 19.69 26.88 16.04
CA LYS A 380 18.31 26.66 15.50
C LYS A 380 17.43 25.77 16.39
N GLY A 381 17.96 25.22 17.49
CA GLY A 381 17.25 24.29 18.36
C GLY A 381 17.06 22.87 17.77
N TYR A 382 17.72 22.56 16.66
CA TYR A 382 17.60 21.27 16.00
C TYR A 382 18.19 20.13 16.82
N ALA A 383 19.37 20.34 17.43
CA ALA A 383 20.04 19.35 18.25
C ALA A 383 19.20 18.94 19.47
N GLU A 384 18.62 19.93 20.17
CA GLU A 384 17.70 19.67 21.30
C GLU A 384 16.45 18.89 20.90
N ALA A 385 15.84 19.25 19.76
CA ALA A 385 14.66 18.55 19.25
C ALA A 385 14.99 17.08 18.90
N ILE A 386 16.15 16.82 18.31
CA ILE A 386 16.63 15.48 17.97
C ILE A 386 16.87 14.64 19.23
N GLU A 387 17.54 15.19 20.25
CA GLU A 387 17.77 14.49 21.52
C GLU A 387 16.47 14.07 22.19
N LYS A 388 15.48 14.98 22.24
CA LYS A 388 14.15 14.67 22.78
C LYS A 388 13.37 13.65 21.95
N LEU A 389 13.51 13.70 20.62
CA LEU A 389 12.89 12.70 19.74
C LEU A 389 13.51 11.31 19.90
N ASP A 390 14.81 11.22 20.14
CA ASP A 390 15.48 9.94 20.38
C ASP A 390 15.04 9.32 21.71
N ALA A 391 14.89 10.13 22.77
CA ALA A 391 14.32 9.68 24.03
C ALA A 391 12.87 9.19 23.85
N LEU A 392 12.02 9.95 23.14
CA LEU A 392 10.64 9.59 22.83
C LEU A 392 10.55 8.32 21.94
N SER A 393 11.50 8.13 21.03
CA SER A 393 11.57 6.94 20.18
C SER A 393 11.88 5.70 21.01
N THR A 394 12.76 5.80 21.99
CA THR A 394 13.09 4.73 22.93
C THR A 394 11.88 4.36 23.81
N GLU A 395 11.18 5.36 24.35
CA GLU A 395 9.94 5.17 25.12
C GLU A 395 8.86 4.47 24.26
N THR A 396 8.68 4.93 23.02
CA THR A 396 7.73 4.35 22.07
C THR A 396 8.07 2.89 21.77
N ALA A 397 9.34 2.55 21.58
CA ALA A 397 9.79 1.19 21.35
C ALA A 397 9.48 0.29 22.54
N THR A 398 9.70 0.78 23.76
CA THR A 398 9.37 0.06 25.01
C THR A 398 7.86 -0.20 25.11
N ALA A 399 7.04 0.82 24.90
CA ALA A 399 5.58 0.67 24.91
C ALA A 399 5.08 -0.31 23.83
N THR A 400 5.69 -0.29 22.64
CA THR A 400 5.36 -1.22 21.56
C THR A 400 5.61 -2.67 21.99
N ARG A 401 6.74 -2.95 22.63
CA ARG A 401 7.07 -4.29 23.14
C ARG A 401 6.11 -4.75 24.24
N SER A 402 5.87 -3.89 25.23
CA SER A 402 4.99 -4.20 26.36
C SER A 402 3.54 -4.50 25.94
N ASN A 403 3.02 -3.76 24.95
CA ASN A 403 1.64 -3.90 24.50
C ASN A 403 1.46 -4.96 23.40
N TYR A 404 2.54 -5.50 22.85
CA TYR A 404 2.49 -6.34 21.64
C TYR A 404 1.56 -7.55 21.80
N TRP A 405 1.77 -8.33 22.86
CA TRP A 405 1.02 -9.57 23.08
C TRP A 405 -0.43 -9.32 23.48
N TYR A 406 -0.69 -8.29 24.29
CA TYR A 406 -2.07 -7.88 24.60
C TYR A 406 -2.83 -7.49 23.32
N ASN A 407 -2.24 -6.66 22.50
CA ASN A 407 -2.85 -6.21 21.24
C ASN A 407 -3.14 -7.38 20.27
N ASN A 408 -2.35 -8.46 20.33
CA ASN A 408 -2.64 -9.66 19.54
C ASN A 408 -3.70 -10.53 20.22
N ALA A 409 -3.66 -10.73 21.53
CA ALA A 409 -4.65 -11.50 22.29
C ALA A 409 -6.08 -10.96 22.19
N THR A 410 -6.24 -9.68 21.85
CA THR A 410 -7.54 -9.01 21.67
C THR A 410 -7.98 -8.86 20.21
N ARG A 411 -7.34 -9.58 19.26
CA ARG A 411 -7.64 -9.53 17.81
C ARG A 411 -8.81 -10.37 17.29
N PRO A 412 -9.34 -11.42 17.95
CA PRO A 412 -10.43 -12.19 17.38
C PRO A 412 -11.58 -11.33 16.91
N GLN A 413 -12.20 -11.70 15.77
CA GLN A 413 -13.16 -10.81 15.11
C GLN A 413 -14.34 -10.43 16.01
N LEU A 414 -14.87 -11.40 16.78
CA LEU A 414 -16.00 -11.12 17.67
C LEU A 414 -15.61 -10.23 18.85
N LEU A 415 -14.39 -10.37 19.39
CA LEU A 415 -13.91 -9.49 20.46
C LEU A 415 -13.71 -8.06 19.96
N VAL A 416 -13.09 -7.89 18.79
CA VAL A 416 -12.93 -6.56 18.15
C VAL A 416 -14.29 -5.88 17.91
N ILE A 417 -15.32 -6.64 17.52
CA ILE A 417 -16.67 -6.13 17.37
C ILE A 417 -17.24 -5.71 18.72
N ALA A 418 -17.13 -6.53 19.75
CA ALA A 418 -17.59 -6.23 21.08
C ALA A 418 -16.96 -4.94 21.66
N GLN A 419 -15.63 -4.83 21.55
CA GLN A 419 -14.88 -3.61 21.93
C GLN A 419 -15.37 -2.38 21.18
N ARG A 420 -15.56 -2.50 19.85
CA ARG A 420 -16.05 -1.41 19.01
C ARG A 420 -17.48 -0.98 19.38
N LEU A 421 -18.37 -1.92 19.68
CA LEU A 421 -19.74 -1.63 20.10
C LEU A 421 -19.77 -0.95 21.48
N TYR A 422 -18.99 -1.47 22.44
CA TYR A 422 -18.91 -0.87 23.77
C TYR A 422 -18.29 0.53 23.71
N ARG A 423 -17.21 0.72 22.94
CA ARG A 423 -16.66 2.05 22.72
C ARG A 423 -17.66 2.99 22.05
N LEU A 424 -18.39 2.54 21.03
CA LEU A 424 -19.41 3.34 20.34
C LEU A 424 -20.49 3.84 21.32
N SER A 425 -20.96 3.00 22.26
CA SER A 425 -21.96 3.38 23.22
C SER A 425 -21.52 4.56 24.11
N HIS A 426 -20.25 4.59 24.51
CA HIS A 426 -19.65 5.70 25.26
C HIS A 426 -19.42 6.94 24.38
N GLU A 427 -18.95 6.75 23.15
CA GLU A 427 -18.71 7.87 22.24
C GLU A 427 -20.01 8.59 21.85
N ARG A 428 -21.13 7.86 21.75
CA ARG A 428 -22.45 8.47 21.46
C ARG A 428 -22.99 9.38 22.57
N LEU A 429 -22.46 9.29 23.79
CA LEU A 429 -22.78 10.22 24.87
C LEU A 429 -22.13 11.61 24.67
N LYS A 430 -21.11 11.68 23.80
CA LYS A 430 -20.38 12.92 23.48
C LYS A 430 -21.01 13.63 22.30
N PRO A 431 -20.89 14.97 22.20
CA PRO A 431 -21.11 15.68 20.95
C PRO A 431 -20.32 15.08 19.79
N ASN A 432 -20.87 15.08 18.58
CA ASN A 432 -20.21 14.46 17.40
C ASN A 432 -18.79 14.97 17.14
N SER A 433 -18.52 16.26 17.37
CA SER A 433 -17.22 16.89 17.24
C SER A 433 -16.18 16.40 18.24
N GLU A 434 -16.60 15.89 19.40
CA GLU A 434 -15.73 15.41 20.48
C GLU A 434 -15.50 13.89 20.43
N ARG A 435 -16.29 13.16 19.62
CA ARG A 435 -16.14 11.71 19.47
C ARG A 435 -14.80 11.38 18.85
N GLU A 436 -14.21 10.25 19.29
CA GLU A 436 -12.98 9.74 18.69
C GLU A 436 -13.15 9.43 17.21
N SER A 437 -12.04 9.51 16.49
CA SER A 437 -12.00 9.19 15.07
C SER A 437 -12.50 7.75 14.83
N GLY A 438 -13.42 7.57 13.89
CA GLY A 438 -14.08 6.29 13.63
C GLY A 438 -15.44 6.12 14.30
N TYR A 439 -15.82 6.99 15.27
CA TYR A 439 -17.10 6.94 16.00
C TYR A 439 -18.01 8.16 15.74
N GLN A 440 -17.58 9.06 14.87
CA GLN A 440 -18.38 10.19 14.44
C GLN A 440 -19.52 9.74 13.50
N GLU A 441 -20.58 10.53 13.36
CA GLU A 441 -21.73 10.21 12.48
C GLU A 441 -21.27 9.88 11.04
N ARG A 442 -20.28 10.61 10.52
CA ARG A 442 -19.66 10.37 9.22
C ARG A 442 -19.09 8.95 9.03
N ASN A 443 -18.91 8.19 10.11
CA ASN A 443 -18.32 6.84 10.10
C ASN A 443 -19.37 5.72 10.23
N MET A 444 -20.63 6.05 10.61
CA MET A 444 -21.63 5.06 10.99
C MET A 444 -22.02 4.14 9.84
N ASP A 445 -22.22 4.67 8.63
CA ASP A 445 -22.51 3.85 7.45
C ASP A 445 -21.42 2.84 7.18
N ARG A 446 -20.15 3.27 7.26
CA ARG A 446 -19.00 2.38 7.08
C ARG A 446 -18.92 1.31 8.17
N MET A 447 -19.26 1.68 9.39
CA MET A 447 -19.34 0.73 10.52
C MET A 447 -20.42 -0.33 10.26
N LYS A 448 -21.64 0.06 9.86
CA LYS A 448 -22.72 -0.86 9.47
C LYS A 448 -22.31 -1.80 8.34
N GLN A 449 -21.68 -1.26 7.31
CA GLN A 449 -21.19 -2.07 6.18
C GLN A 449 -20.09 -3.05 6.60
N SER A 450 -19.21 -2.68 7.53
CA SER A 450 -18.21 -3.59 8.12
C SER A 450 -18.87 -4.73 8.89
N MET A 451 -19.94 -4.44 9.66
CA MET A 451 -20.72 -5.47 10.36
C MET A 451 -21.41 -6.44 9.37
N THR A 452 -21.91 -5.92 8.26
CA THR A 452 -22.55 -6.72 7.20
C THR A 452 -21.55 -7.59 6.47
N ALA A 453 -20.38 -7.04 6.09
CA ALA A 453 -19.35 -7.76 5.36
C ALA A 453 -18.80 -8.97 6.14
N MET A 454 -18.89 -8.93 7.46
CA MET A 454 -18.43 -10.01 8.32
C MET A 454 -19.10 -11.36 8.01
N ASP A 455 -20.38 -11.39 7.64
CA ASP A 455 -21.11 -12.65 7.35
C ASP A 455 -20.42 -13.49 6.27
N ARG A 456 -19.71 -12.82 5.35
CA ARG A 456 -18.96 -13.46 4.25
C ARG A 456 -17.46 -13.63 4.56
N ARG A 457 -17.00 -13.25 5.75
CA ARG A 457 -15.58 -13.24 6.16
C ARG A 457 -15.34 -13.85 7.54
N TYR A 458 -16.36 -14.47 8.12
CA TYR A 458 -16.28 -15.08 9.44
C TYR A 458 -16.66 -16.56 9.41
N GLU A 459 -15.90 -17.34 10.16
CA GLU A 459 -16.20 -18.73 10.47
C GLU A 459 -15.74 -19.01 11.90
N LYS A 460 -16.64 -19.49 12.75
CA LYS A 460 -16.44 -19.71 14.18
C LYS A 460 -15.19 -20.55 14.50
N ALA A 461 -15.01 -21.67 13.79
CA ALA A 461 -13.90 -22.58 14.04
C ALA A 461 -12.55 -21.93 13.70
N VAL A 462 -12.52 -21.05 12.69
CA VAL A 462 -11.31 -20.35 12.28
C VAL A 462 -10.98 -19.23 13.26
N ASP A 463 -11.96 -18.40 13.64
CA ASP A 463 -11.76 -17.30 14.60
C ASP A 463 -11.28 -17.84 15.97
N LYS A 464 -11.83 -18.98 16.43
CA LYS A 464 -11.34 -19.68 17.63
C LYS A 464 -9.89 -20.14 17.47
N ALA A 465 -9.55 -20.75 16.33
CA ALA A 465 -8.20 -21.23 16.08
C ALA A 465 -7.17 -20.09 16.06
N GLU A 466 -7.51 -18.96 15.47
CA GLU A 466 -6.71 -17.73 15.50
C GLU A 466 -6.53 -17.26 16.95
N TRP A 467 -7.60 -17.19 17.73
CA TRP A 467 -7.54 -16.76 19.14
C TRP A 467 -6.65 -17.67 19.99
N MET A 468 -6.69 -18.98 19.78
CA MET A 468 -5.80 -19.92 20.45
C MET A 468 -4.31 -19.61 20.17
N VAL A 469 -3.94 -19.24 18.95
CA VAL A 469 -2.56 -18.84 18.62
C VAL A 469 -2.18 -17.58 19.40
N PHE A 470 -3.03 -16.57 19.40
CA PHE A 470 -2.75 -15.31 20.06
C PHE A 470 -2.64 -15.44 21.58
N LEU A 471 -3.54 -16.19 22.20
CA LEU A 471 -3.51 -16.43 23.65
C LEU A 471 -2.29 -17.27 24.06
N LYS A 472 -1.90 -18.26 23.28
CA LYS A 472 -0.65 -19.01 23.53
C LYS A 472 0.56 -18.08 23.54
N GLY A 473 0.67 -17.19 22.53
CA GLY A 473 1.73 -16.20 22.51
C GLY A 473 1.69 -15.24 23.71
N TYR A 474 0.51 -14.74 24.07
CA TYR A 474 0.31 -13.87 25.22
C TYR A 474 0.74 -14.55 26.53
N MET A 475 0.41 -15.82 26.72
CA MET A 475 0.76 -16.59 27.90
C MET A 475 2.25 -16.93 28.02
N THR A 476 3.06 -16.70 26.97
CA THR A 476 4.53 -16.80 27.10
C THR A 476 5.12 -15.65 27.92
N GLN A 477 4.36 -14.57 28.14
CA GLN A 477 4.81 -13.44 28.94
C GLN A 477 4.73 -13.76 30.43
N PRO A 478 5.67 -13.26 31.25
CA PRO A 478 5.56 -13.34 32.71
C PRO A 478 4.21 -12.77 33.18
N ALA A 479 3.62 -13.38 34.23
CA ALA A 479 2.35 -12.90 34.76
C ALA A 479 2.36 -11.42 35.19
N SER A 480 3.52 -10.91 35.60
CA SER A 480 3.70 -9.48 35.95
C SER A 480 3.64 -8.52 34.75
N GLU A 481 3.78 -9.03 33.53
CA GLU A 481 3.72 -8.25 32.28
C GLU A 481 2.40 -8.44 31.53
N ARG A 482 1.53 -9.31 32.04
CA ARG A 482 0.21 -9.57 31.48
C ARG A 482 -0.84 -8.62 32.06
N VAL A 483 -1.96 -8.46 31.35
CA VAL A 483 -3.07 -7.59 31.73
C VAL A 483 -4.02 -8.39 32.63
N SER A 484 -4.10 -8.04 33.93
CA SER A 484 -4.91 -8.74 34.89
C SER A 484 -6.39 -8.85 34.48
N ALA A 485 -6.97 -7.81 33.91
CA ALA A 485 -8.36 -7.84 33.43
C ALA A 485 -8.60 -8.92 32.36
N LEU A 486 -7.64 -9.17 31.48
CA LEU A 486 -7.71 -10.25 30.49
C LEU A 486 -7.51 -11.62 31.15
N ASP A 487 -6.52 -11.71 32.04
CA ASP A 487 -6.22 -12.92 32.76
C ASP A 487 -7.41 -13.37 33.62
N ASP A 488 -8.02 -12.47 34.39
CA ASP A 488 -9.19 -12.75 35.25
C ASP A 488 -10.42 -13.15 34.42
N ALA A 489 -10.74 -12.40 33.37
CA ALA A 489 -11.90 -12.68 32.54
C ALA A 489 -11.80 -14.03 31.82
N LEU A 490 -10.63 -14.39 31.30
CA LEU A 490 -10.37 -15.66 30.64
C LEU A 490 -9.86 -16.76 31.61
N GLY A 491 -9.62 -16.43 32.90
CA GLY A 491 -9.04 -17.36 33.88
C GLY A 491 -7.67 -17.88 33.43
N LEU A 492 -6.85 -17.00 32.86
CA LEU A 492 -5.51 -17.33 32.39
C LEU A 492 -4.56 -17.35 33.58
N HIS A 493 -4.10 -18.51 33.91
CA HIS A 493 -3.06 -18.71 34.92
C HIS A 493 -2.02 -19.69 34.37
N ASP A 494 -0.83 -19.68 34.92
CA ASP A 494 0.33 -20.40 34.36
C ASP A 494 0.13 -21.92 34.26
N SER A 495 -0.82 -22.47 35.01
CA SER A 495 -1.14 -23.91 35.00
C SER A 495 -2.35 -24.28 34.11
N ILE A 496 -2.97 -23.33 33.41
CA ILE A 496 -4.09 -23.67 32.50
C ILE A 496 -3.59 -24.55 31.35
N SER A 497 -4.24 -25.70 31.14
CA SER A 497 -3.90 -26.55 29.99
C SER A 497 -4.49 -25.98 28.68
N VAL A 498 -3.87 -26.36 27.57
CA VAL A 498 -4.37 -26.00 26.23
C VAL A 498 -5.81 -26.47 26.02
N ASP A 499 -6.14 -27.67 26.50
CA ASP A 499 -7.49 -28.25 26.41
C ASP A 499 -8.50 -27.48 27.25
N ALA A 500 -8.14 -27.08 28.48
CA ALA A 500 -8.98 -26.27 29.35
C ALA A 500 -9.25 -24.87 28.73
N LEU A 501 -8.22 -24.24 28.18
CA LEU A 501 -8.37 -23.00 27.46
C LEU A 501 -9.26 -23.16 26.23
N SER A 502 -9.03 -24.22 25.43
CA SER A 502 -9.86 -24.51 24.25
C SER A 502 -11.33 -24.71 24.63
N ALA A 503 -11.61 -25.48 25.69
CA ALA A 503 -12.98 -25.70 26.17
C ALA A 503 -13.64 -24.40 26.66
N LYS A 504 -12.87 -23.54 27.32
CA LYS A 504 -13.39 -22.22 27.73
C LYS A 504 -13.76 -21.35 26.53
N LEU A 505 -12.93 -21.31 25.46
CA LEU A 505 -13.27 -20.60 24.25
C LEU A 505 -14.50 -21.23 23.55
N ASP A 506 -14.66 -22.56 23.56
CA ASP A 506 -15.88 -23.20 23.05
C ASP A 506 -17.13 -22.64 23.72
N ASN A 507 -17.08 -22.41 25.05
CA ASN A 507 -18.20 -21.81 25.80
C ASN A 507 -18.46 -20.35 25.34
N TYR A 508 -17.40 -19.53 25.08
CA TYR A 508 -17.54 -18.19 24.56
C TYR A 508 -18.28 -18.19 23.23
N TYR A 509 -17.81 -19.02 22.29
CA TYR A 509 -18.40 -19.12 20.94
C TYR A 509 -19.77 -19.82 20.93
N ALA A 510 -20.12 -20.62 21.93
CA ALA A 510 -21.43 -21.22 22.04
C ALA A 510 -22.48 -20.26 22.60
N ALA A 511 -22.07 -19.36 23.49
CA ALA A 511 -22.97 -18.45 24.21
C ALA A 511 -23.19 -17.12 23.46
N THR A 512 -22.27 -16.72 22.58
CA THR A 512 -22.36 -15.43 21.87
C THR A 512 -23.48 -15.39 20.84
N GLN A 513 -24.05 -14.20 20.64
CA GLN A 513 -24.97 -13.87 19.56
C GLN A 513 -24.35 -12.86 18.57
N LEU A 514 -23.09 -12.47 18.77
CA LEU A 514 -22.41 -11.51 17.89
C LEU A 514 -22.08 -12.07 16.51
N ASP A 515 -22.19 -13.36 16.32
CA ASP A 515 -22.11 -14.00 15.00
C ASP A 515 -23.30 -13.66 14.08
N LYS A 516 -24.42 -13.12 14.64
CA LYS A 516 -25.62 -12.74 13.93
C LYS A 516 -25.60 -11.25 13.55
N LEU A 517 -25.87 -10.94 12.29
CA LEU A 517 -25.88 -9.57 11.78
C LEU A 517 -26.89 -8.68 12.53
N ASP A 518 -28.13 -9.15 12.72
CA ASP A 518 -29.18 -8.39 13.40
C ASP A 518 -28.78 -8.01 14.83
N THR A 519 -28.10 -8.90 15.54
CA THR A 519 -27.56 -8.62 16.87
C THR A 519 -26.48 -7.53 16.81
N ARG A 520 -25.54 -7.62 15.88
CA ARG A 520 -24.47 -6.60 15.72
C ARG A 520 -25.07 -5.23 15.41
N LEU A 521 -26.05 -5.17 14.50
CA LEU A 521 -26.67 -3.90 14.11
C LEU A 521 -27.52 -3.31 15.24
N SER A 522 -28.28 -4.14 15.98
CA SER A 522 -29.09 -3.66 17.12
C SER A 522 -28.21 -3.10 18.26
N LEU A 523 -27.08 -3.77 18.53
CA LEU A 523 -26.15 -3.33 19.58
C LEU A 523 -25.37 -2.04 19.21
N MET A 524 -25.38 -1.61 17.98
CA MET A 524 -24.85 -0.28 17.62
C MET A 524 -25.65 0.87 18.25
N GLU A 525 -26.89 0.63 18.61
CA GLU A 525 -27.78 1.62 19.25
C GLU A 525 -27.82 1.48 20.79
N ALA A 526 -27.18 0.45 21.36
CA ALA A 526 -27.19 0.17 22.78
C ALA A 526 -26.46 1.26 23.60
N THR A 527 -26.96 1.49 24.81
CA THR A 527 -26.32 2.35 25.82
C THR A 527 -25.21 1.59 26.55
N PRO A 528 -24.27 2.28 27.24
CA PRO A 528 -23.27 1.61 28.08
C PRO A 528 -23.92 0.68 29.13
N ALA A 529 -24.95 1.13 29.82
CA ALA A 529 -25.62 0.33 30.86
C ALA A 529 -26.27 -0.95 30.30
N GLU A 530 -26.84 -0.91 29.09
CA GLU A 530 -27.37 -2.11 28.43
C GLU A 530 -26.28 -3.10 28.04
N LEU A 531 -25.11 -2.61 27.61
CA LEU A 531 -23.97 -3.47 27.30
C LEU A 531 -23.30 -4.03 28.56
N GLU A 532 -23.20 -3.27 29.64
CA GLU A 532 -22.70 -3.73 30.94
C GLU A 532 -23.60 -4.83 31.56
N ALA A 533 -24.90 -4.75 31.34
CA ALA A 533 -25.88 -5.75 31.76
C ALA A 533 -25.98 -6.96 30.81
N ASN A 534 -25.32 -6.90 29.64
CA ASN A 534 -25.40 -7.94 28.63
C ASN A 534 -24.67 -9.22 29.05
N ALA A 535 -25.31 -10.37 28.81
CA ALA A 535 -24.78 -11.67 29.19
C ALA A 535 -23.78 -12.26 28.18
N ASP A 536 -23.67 -11.66 26.98
CA ASP A 536 -22.74 -12.14 25.94
C ASP A 536 -21.29 -12.10 26.44
N PRO A 537 -20.55 -13.21 26.37
CA PRO A 537 -19.21 -13.30 26.95
C PRO A 537 -18.20 -12.36 26.28
N PHE A 538 -18.30 -12.08 24.98
CA PHE A 538 -17.41 -11.13 24.31
C PHE A 538 -17.72 -9.68 24.72
N ILE A 539 -18.99 -9.33 24.89
CA ILE A 539 -19.38 -8.00 25.41
C ILE A 539 -18.84 -7.84 26.83
N ARG A 540 -19.03 -8.82 27.71
CA ARG A 540 -18.51 -8.77 29.09
C ARG A 540 -16.99 -8.62 29.12
N LEU A 541 -16.29 -9.32 28.23
CA LEU A 541 -14.84 -9.19 28.10
C LEU A 541 -14.44 -7.78 27.61
N ALA A 542 -15.13 -7.25 26.63
CA ALA A 542 -14.90 -5.88 26.15
C ALA A 542 -15.11 -4.82 27.26
N VAL A 543 -16.15 -4.99 28.09
CA VAL A 543 -16.41 -4.14 29.28
C VAL A 543 -15.25 -4.24 30.26
N ALA A 544 -14.76 -5.45 30.56
CA ALA A 544 -13.67 -5.66 31.51
C ALA A 544 -12.32 -5.08 31.06
N LEU A 545 -12.09 -4.99 29.74
CA LEU A 545 -10.83 -4.49 29.17
C LEU A 545 -10.85 -2.96 28.95
N TYR A 546 -11.99 -2.32 29.03
CA TYR A 546 -12.19 -0.94 28.57
C TYR A 546 -11.28 0.08 29.25
N ASP A 547 -11.15 0.04 30.57
CA ASP A 547 -10.30 0.97 31.33
C ASP A 547 -8.81 0.82 30.96
N HIS A 548 -8.37 -0.40 30.73
CA HIS A 548 -6.99 -0.66 30.28
C HIS A 548 -6.76 -0.07 28.89
N GLU A 549 -7.72 -0.23 27.98
CA GLU A 549 -7.63 0.33 26.61
C GLU A 549 -7.61 1.86 26.63
N LEU A 550 -8.42 2.49 27.48
CA LEU A 550 -8.39 3.94 27.67
C LEU A 550 -7.06 4.43 28.21
N ALA A 551 -6.44 3.71 29.16
CA ALA A 551 -5.13 4.07 29.70
C ALA A 551 -4.03 3.97 28.62
N MET A 552 -4.06 2.91 27.80
CA MET A 552 -3.14 2.75 26.66
C MET A 552 -3.32 3.87 25.62
N GLU A 553 -4.58 4.24 25.31
CA GLU A 553 -4.90 5.33 24.40
C GLU A 553 -4.38 6.67 24.93
N ALA A 554 -4.60 6.98 26.21
CA ALA A 554 -4.10 8.21 26.84
C ALA A 554 -2.57 8.32 26.75
N ALA A 555 -1.86 7.23 27.08
CA ALA A 555 -0.39 7.20 26.95
C ALA A 555 0.09 7.36 25.50
N SER A 556 -0.66 6.83 24.54
CA SER A 556 -0.37 6.99 23.11
C SER A 556 -0.56 8.45 22.65
N LYS A 557 -1.64 9.11 23.09
CA LYS A 557 -1.93 10.52 22.79
C LYS A 557 -0.85 11.45 23.38
N GLU A 558 -0.40 11.18 24.60
CA GLU A 558 0.69 11.91 25.25
C GLU A 558 1.96 11.86 24.38
N ARG A 559 2.40 10.67 23.97
CA ARG A 559 3.57 10.50 23.09
C ARG A 559 3.35 11.14 21.71
N ALA A 560 2.17 11.04 21.15
CA ALA A 560 1.84 11.65 19.86
C ALA A 560 1.90 13.19 19.92
N GLY A 561 1.44 13.80 21.01
CA GLY A 561 1.53 15.25 21.21
C GLY A 561 2.96 15.74 21.39
N HIS A 562 3.81 15.00 22.11
CA HIS A 562 5.24 15.28 22.18
C HIS A 562 5.90 15.20 20.82
N ARG A 563 5.59 14.15 20.05
CA ARG A 563 6.10 14.00 18.67
C ARG A 563 5.65 15.16 17.79
N ALA A 564 4.40 15.56 17.86
CA ALA A 564 3.86 16.69 17.07
C ALA A 564 4.52 18.04 17.41
N ALA A 565 5.11 18.18 18.59
CA ALA A 565 5.91 19.36 18.95
C ALA A 565 7.35 19.31 18.38
N LEU A 566 7.95 18.13 18.30
CA LEU A 566 9.39 17.94 18.02
C LEU A 566 9.68 17.58 16.56
N GLN A 567 8.84 16.75 15.93
CA GLN A 567 9.06 16.24 14.57
C GLN A 567 9.17 17.34 13.50
N PRO A 568 8.36 18.43 13.53
CA PRO A 568 8.51 19.53 12.58
C PRO A 568 9.93 20.12 12.59
N LYS A 569 10.51 20.29 13.78
CA LYS A 569 11.85 20.87 13.94
C LYS A 569 12.96 19.97 13.37
N TYR A 570 12.83 18.67 13.57
CA TYR A 570 13.69 17.67 12.93
C TYR A 570 13.57 17.70 11.40
N MET A 571 12.36 17.81 10.88
CA MET A 571 12.15 17.87 9.43
C MET A 571 12.67 19.17 8.81
N GLU A 572 12.56 20.31 9.50
CA GLU A 572 13.23 21.55 9.07
C GLU A 572 14.74 21.34 8.91
N ALA A 573 15.38 20.65 9.87
CA ALA A 573 16.83 20.36 9.79
C ALA A 573 17.16 19.46 8.60
N ILE A 574 16.38 18.39 8.38
CA ILE A 574 16.54 17.48 7.22
C ILE A 574 16.42 18.25 5.90
N MET A 575 15.37 19.06 5.74
CA MET A 575 15.12 19.83 4.51
C MET A 575 16.25 20.83 4.25
N ALA A 576 16.71 21.53 5.29
CA ALA A 576 17.81 22.47 5.16
C ALA A 576 19.14 21.77 4.81
N TRP A 577 19.40 20.61 5.40
CA TRP A 577 20.57 19.79 5.11
C TRP A 577 20.56 19.24 3.68
N GLN A 578 19.44 18.69 3.23
CA GLN A 578 19.29 18.19 1.86
C GLN A 578 19.43 19.32 0.83
N LYS A 579 18.84 20.48 1.10
CA LYS A 579 18.99 21.67 0.24
C LYS A 579 20.44 22.12 0.11
N ASP A 580 21.22 22.09 1.20
CA ASP A 580 22.66 22.39 1.19
C ASP A 580 23.47 21.41 0.31
N GLN A 581 22.94 20.20 0.10
CA GLN A 581 23.50 19.19 -0.79
C GLN A 581 22.94 19.24 -2.23
N GLY A 582 22.05 20.17 -2.54
CA GLY A 582 21.40 20.28 -3.85
C GLY A 582 20.31 19.24 -4.11
N LEU A 583 19.77 18.64 -3.05
CA LEU A 583 18.70 17.64 -3.12
C LEU A 583 17.33 18.27 -2.84
N THR A 584 16.30 17.80 -3.54
CA THR A 584 14.90 18.17 -3.27
C THR A 584 14.33 17.22 -2.21
N ALA A 585 13.92 17.76 -1.06
CA ALA A 585 13.24 16.99 -0.03
C ALA A 585 11.82 16.63 -0.48
N TYR A 586 11.42 15.40 -0.27
CA TYR A 586 10.05 14.92 -0.47
C TYR A 586 9.49 14.38 0.85
N PRO A 587 8.18 14.48 1.10
CA PRO A 587 7.60 13.97 2.34
C PRO A 587 7.38 12.45 2.25
N ASP A 588 7.48 11.75 3.40
CA ASP A 588 7.04 10.35 3.48
C ASP A 588 5.63 10.17 2.89
N ALA A 589 5.39 9.02 2.26
CA ALA A 589 4.08 8.68 1.74
C ALA A 589 3.04 8.64 2.87
N ASN A 590 1.82 9.07 2.60
CA ASN A 590 0.73 9.22 3.59
C ASN A 590 -0.66 9.01 2.97
N SER A 591 -0.75 8.16 1.96
CA SER A 591 -1.98 7.86 1.21
C SER A 591 -2.56 9.08 0.46
N THR A 592 -1.75 10.07 0.14
CA THR A 592 -2.11 11.16 -0.79
C THR A 592 -1.58 10.89 -2.18
N LEU A 593 -2.16 11.56 -3.19
CA LEU A 593 -1.70 11.42 -4.57
C LEU A 593 -0.23 11.83 -4.70
N ARG A 594 0.56 10.94 -5.30
CA ARG A 594 1.98 11.12 -5.57
C ARG A 594 2.31 10.73 -6.99
N VAL A 595 3.40 11.29 -7.47
CA VAL A 595 4.01 10.93 -8.75
C VAL A 595 5.43 10.44 -8.51
N THR A 596 5.75 9.30 -9.10
CA THR A 596 7.10 8.75 -9.19
C THR A 596 7.45 8.52 -10.64
N TYR A 597 8.72 8.54 -11.00
CA TYR A 597 9.14 8.40 -12.38
C TYR A 597 10.49 7.70 -12.51
N GLY A 598 10.72 7.14 -13.66
CA GLY A 598 11.95 6.40 -13.99
C GLY A 598 11.90 5.91 -15.42
N ASN A 599 12.56 4.78 -15.65
CA ASN A 599 12.61 4.14 -16.95
C ASN A 599 12.30 2.65 -16.85
N VAL A 600 11.87 2.05 -17.93
CA VAL A 600 11.84 0.59 -18.09
C VAL A 600 13.28 0.10 -17.98
N LEU A 601 13.59 -0.70 -17.00
CA LEU A 601 14.95 -1.12 -16.72
C LEU A 601 15.00 -2.45 -15.96
N GLY A 602 15.77 -3.38 -16.48
CA GLY A 602 16.15 -4.60 -15.77
C GLY A 602 17.11 -4.30 -14.60
N GLY A 603 17.77 -5.30 -14.05
CA GLY A 603 18.63 -5.11 -12.91
C GLY A 603 19.62 -6.24 -12.68
N SER A 604 20.56 -6.02 -11.75
CA SER A 604 21.49 -7.05 -11.27
C SER A 604 21.39 -7.09 -9.74
N PRO A 605 20.43 -7.85 -9.19
CA PRO A 605 20.14 -7.84 -7.74
C PRO A 605 21.23 -8.53 -6.92
N ARG A 606 22.03 -9.40 -7.57
CA ARG A 606 23.10 -10.20 -6.94
C ARG A 606 24.22 -10.41 -7.95
N ASP A 607 25.40 -10.79 -7.43
CA ASP A 607 26.50 -11.22 -8.25
C ASP A 607 26.10 -12.39 -9.16
N GLY A 608 26.43 -12.27 -10.45
CA GLY A 608 26.13 -13.28 -11.46
C GLY A 608 24.65 -13.38 -11.88
N MET A 609 23.73 -12.54 -11.34
CA MET A 609 22.31 -12.53 -11.70
C MET A 609 21.96 -11.24 -12.46
N ARG A 610 21.25 -11.41 -13.58
CA ARG A 610 20.68 -10.29 -14.35
C ARG A 610 19.19 -10.51 -14.57
N TYR A 611 18.42 -9.48 -14.36
CA TYR A 611 17.00 -9.38 -14.71
C TYR A 611 16.86 -8.66 -16.04
N ASP A 612 16.25 -9.31 -17.03
CA ASP A 612 15.76 -8.63 -18.23
C ASP A 612 14.49 -7.86 -17.87
N PRO A 613 14.22 -6.72 -18.56
CA PRO A 613 13.11 -5.85 -18.17
C PRO A 613 11.73 -6.41 -18.51
N PHE A 614 11.60 -7.41 -19.37
CA PHE A 614 10.32 -8.00 -19.77
C PHE A 614 10.27 -9.50 -19.54
N THR A 615 9.07 -10.00 -19.21
CA THR A 615 8.70 -11.43 -19.29
C THR A 615 7.73 -11.63 -20.45
N THR A 616 7.63 -12.85 -20.97
CA THR A 616 6.87 -13.17 -22.18
C THR A 616 5.76 -14.19 -21.91
N LEU A 617 4.81 -14.32 -22.83
CA LEU A 617 3.77 -15.34 -22.77
C LEU A 617 4.35 -16.76 -22.66
N GLU A 618 5.46 -17.04 -23.33
CA GLU A 618 6.13 -18.35 -23.29
C GLU A 618 6.54 -18.73 -21.86
N GLY A 619 6.94 -17.75 -21.05
CA GLY A 619 7.29 -17.99 -19.65
C GLY A 619 6.10 -18.48 -18.80
N ILE A 620 4.86 -18.21 -19.22
CA ILE A 620 3.67 -18.79 -18.60
C ILE A 620 3.66 -20.31 -18.85
N THR A 621 3.86 -20.73 -20.10
CA THR A 621 3.87 -22.15 -20.46
C THR A 621 5.06 -22.91 -19.89
N GLU A 622 6.22 -22.26 -19.77
CA GLU A 622 7.41 -22.85 -19.14
C GLU A 622 7.22 -23.15 -17.66
N LYS A 623 6.46 -22.28 -16.97
CA LYS A 623 6.15 -22.45 -15.54
C LYS A 623 4.93 -23.32 -15.28
N ASP A 624 4.10 -23.59 -16.29
CA ASP A 624 2.84 -24.34 -16.11
C ASP A 624 3.10 -25.78 -15.69
N THR A 625 2.53 -26.17 -14.55
CA THR A 625 2.60 -27.54 -14.01
C THR A 625 1.25 -28.26 -14.05
N GLY A 626 0.21 -27.58 -14.54
CA GLY A 626 -1.18 -28.05 -14.46
C GLY A 626 -1.77 -28.05 -13.05
N GLY A 627 -1.01 -27.62 -12.04
CA GLY A 627 -1.42 -27.57 -10.64
C GLY A 627 -1.23 -26.17 -10.02
N ASN A 628 -2.16 -25.77 -9.13
CA ASN A 628 -2.07 -24.49 -8.42
C ASN A 628 -0.72 -24.36 -7.68
N PRO A 629 -0.01 -23.23 -7.79
CA PRO A 629 -0.43 -21.96 -8.42
C PRO A 629 0.02 -21.77 -9.87
N PHE A 630 0.55 -22.79 -10.52
CA PHE A 630 1.04 -22.75 -11.90
C PHE A 630 0.14 -23.59 -12.80
N ASN A 631 -1.14 -23.21 -12.90
CA ASN A 631 -2.19 -23.91 -13.65
C ASN A 631 -2.92 -22.91 -14.56
N SER A 632 -2.26 -22.49 -15.64
CA SER A 632 -2.89 -21.56 -16.60
C SER A 632 -4.15 -22.19 -17.26
N PRO A 633 -5.18 -21.39 -17.58
CA PRO A 633 -6.32 -21.90 -18.35
C PRO A 633 -5.87 -22.50 -19.69
N GLN A 634 -6.42 -23.65 -20.08
CA GLN A 634 -6.04 -24.34 -21.32
C GLN A 634 -6.22 -23.44 -22.56
N SER A 635 -7.29 -22.62 -22.57
CA SER A 635 -7.52 -21.66 -23.64
C SER A 635 -6.38 -20.66 -23.82
N GLN A 636 -5.77 -20.21 -22.71
CA GLN A 636 -4.60 -19.35 -22.76
C GLN A 636 -3.37 -20.09 -23.29
N ILE A 637 -3.11 -21.31 -22.80
CA ILE A 637 -1.99 -22.14 -23.26
C ILE A 637 -2.09 -22.41 -24.77
N ASP A 638 -3.30 -22.77 -25.27
CA ASP A 638 -3.53 -23.03 -26.70
C ASP A 638 -3.22 -21.79 -27.57
N LEU A 639 -3.61 -20.60 -27.11
CA LEU A 639 -3.33 -19.35 -27.82
C LEU A 639 -1.83 -19.01 -27.83
N ILE A 640 -1.11 -19.26 -26.73
CA ILE A 640 0.34 -19.07 -26.63
C ILE A 640 1.05 -20.05 -27.57
N MET A 641 0.70 -21.31 -27.53
CA MET A 641 1.31 -22.34 -28.40
C MET A 641 1.05 -22.08 -29.90
N ALA A 642 -0.10 -21.51 -30.23
CA ALA A 642 -0.43 -21.08 -31.59
C ALA A 642 0.24 -19.75 -31.98
N LYS A 643 0.96 -19.08 -31.08
CA LYS A 643 1.56 -17.76 -31.27
C LYS A 643 0.53 -16.72 -31.74
N ASN A 644 -0.68 -16.77 -31.19
CA ASN A 644 -1.74 -15.84 -31.53
C ASN A 644 -1.59 -14.51 -30.78
N TYR A 645 -0.51 -13.80 -31.07
CA TYR A 645 -0.15 -12.53 -30.41
C TYR A 645 -0.97 -11.33 -30.90
N GLY A 646 -1.34 -11.36 -32.19
CA GLY A 646 -2.08 -10.27 -32.82
C GLY A 646 -1.28 -8.95 -32.79
N ARG A 647 -1.99 -7.87 -32.55
CA ARG A 647 -1.41 -6.51 -32.49
C ARG A 647 -0.59 -6.22 -31.23
N TYR A 648 -0.51 -7.14 -30.30
CA TYR A 648 0.12 -6.95 -29.00
C TYR A 648 1.58 -7.43 -28.93
N GLU A 649 2.09 -8.00 -30.05
CA GLU A 649 3.48 -8.45 -30.15
C GLU A 649 4.46 -7.28 -30.02
N LEU A 650 5.46 -7.45 -29.18
CA LEU A 650 6.65 -6.60 -29.14
C LEU A 650 7.73 -7.25 -30.01
N GLU A 651 8.14 -6.58 -31.09
CA GLU A 651 9.03 -7.12 -32.10
C GLU A 651 10.41 -7.50 -31.54
N SER A 652 10.93 -6.72 -30.57
CA SER A 652 12.26 -6.95 -29.96
C SER A 652 12.35 -8.26 -29.19
N ILE A 653 11.24 -8.77 -28.63
CA ILE A 653 11.17 -10.04 -27.92
C ILE A 653 10.37 -11.12 -28.64
N LYS A 654 9.74 -10.79 -29.77
CA LYS A 654 8.92 -11.69 -30.62
C LYS A 654 7.81 -12.41 -29.85
N SER A 655 7.22 -11.74 -28.90
CA SER A 655 6.14 -12.25 -28.04
C SER A 655 5.32 -11.07 -27.49
N VAL A 656 4.24 -11.37 -26.78
CA VAL A 656 3.54 -10.38 -25.95
C VAL A 656 4.24 -10.29 -24.59
N PRO A 657 4.71 -9.10 -24.17
CA PRO A 657 5.24 -8.92 -22.83
C PRO A 657 4.13 -9.06 -21.79
N VAL A 658 4.40 -9.84 -20.74
CA VAL A 658 3.44 -10.10 -19.65
C VAL A 658 3.63 -9.10 -18.51
N ASN A 659 4.84 -9.06 -17.98
CA ASN A 659 5.22 -8.09 -16.95
C ASN A 659 6.50 -7.37 -17.34
N PHE A 660 6.69 -6.17 -16.79
CA PHE A 660 7.93 -5.42 -16.98
C PHE A 660 8.43 -4.79 -15.68
N LEU A 661 9.74 -4.51 -15.66
CA LEU A 661 10.43 -3.86 -14.55
C LEU A 661 10.67 -2.39 -14.84
N THR A 662 10.62 -1.58 -13.80
CA THR A 662 11.04 -0.19 -13.82
C THR A 662 11.91 0.14 -12.61
N ASP A 663 12.69 1.21 -12.71
CA ASP A 663 13.57 1.71 -11.65
C ASP A 663 12.93 2.82 -10.79
N LEU A 664 11.62 3.04 -10.93
CA LEU A 664 10.91 4.04 -10.13
C LEU A 664 10.66 3.59 -8.68
N ASP A 665 10.47 4.58 -7.82
CA ASP A 665 10.18 4.39 -6.40
C ASP A 665 8.70 4.06 -6.16
N SER A 666 8.41 3.07 -5.32
CA SER A 666 7.03 2.67 -5.00
C SER A 666 6.91 2.00 -3.63
N THR A 667 5.71 2.01 -3.09
CA THR A 667 5.34 1.29 -1.85
C THR A 667 3.92 0.77 -1.91
N GLY A 668 3.50 0.00 -0.92
CA GLY A 668 2.12 -0.47 -0.76
C GLY A 668 1.11 0.69 -0.83
N GLY A 669 -0.02 0.48 -1.49
CA GLY A 669 -0.98 1.52 -1.86
C GLY A 669 -0.86 1.99 -3.32
N ASN A 670 0.33 1.90 -3.92
CA ASN A 670 0.51 2.08 -5.36
C ASN A 670 -0.05 0.91 -6.20
N SER A 671 -0.43 -0.20 -5.60
CA SER A 671 -1.12 -1.29 -6.28
C SER A 671 -2.30 -0.77 -7.10
N GLY A 672 -2.35 -1.08 -8.41
CA GLY A 672 -3.37 -0.60 -9.36
C GLY A 672 -3.10 0.77 -9.94
N SER A 673 -2.00 1.43 -9.55
CA SER A 673 -1.60 2.70 -10.16
C SER A 673 -1.33 2.53 -11.65
N ALA A 674 -1.85 3.47 -12.44
CA ALA A 674 -1.53 3.54 -13.84
C ALA A 674 -0.04 3.86 -14.03
N THR A 675 0.65 3.02 -14.81
CA THR A 675 1.95 3.35 -15.35
C THR A 675 1.72 4.10 -16.66
N LEU A 676 2.20 5.32 -16.70
CA LEU A 676 2.01 6.24 -17.83
C LEU A 676 3.33 6.40 -18.60
N ASN A 677 3.23 6.44 -19.92
CA ASN A 677 4.38 6.75 -20.76
C ASN A 677 4.68 8.27 -20.80
N ALA A 678 5.65 8.67 -21.60
CA ALA A 678 6.08 10.07 -21.74
C ALA A 678 4.95 11.03 -22.21
N ARG A 679 3.83 10.51 -22.74
CA ARG A 679 2.67 11.25 -23.24
C ARG A 679 1.45 11.17 -22.32
N GLY A 680 1.56 10.52 -21.17
CA GLY A 680 0.45 10.34 -20.22
C GLY A 680 -0.55 9.25 -20.61
N GLU A 681 -0.16 8.31 -21.47
CA GLU A 681 -0.97 7.17 -21.88
C GLU A 681 -0.71 5.98 -20.95
N LEU A 682 -1.76 5.22 -20.59
CA LEU A 682 -1.64 4.04 -19.75
C LEU A 682 -0.98 2.91 -20.55
N VAL A 683 0.18 2.46 -20.08
CA VAL A 683 1.01 1.39 -20.66
C VAL A 683 1.19 0.19 -19.76
N GLY A 684 0.69 0.27 -18.54
CA GLY A 684 0.73 -0.82 -17.57
C GLY A 684 0.08 -0.45 -16.25
N LEU A 685 0.07 -1.43 -15.33
CA LEU A 685 -0.40 -1.27 -13.96
C LEU A 685 0.69 -1.74 -13.00
N LEU A 686 1.09 -0.87 -12.09
CA LEU A 686 1.97 -1.27 -11.00
C LEU A 686 1.24 -2.21 -10.05
N PHE A 687 1.85 -3.35 -9.68
CA PHE A 687 1.22 -4.28 -8.76
C PHE A 687 2.15 -4.89 -7.71
N ASP A 688 3.46 -4.88 -7.92
CA ASP A 688 4.42 -5.51 -7.02
C ASP A 688 5.80 -4.83 -7.12
N GLY A 689 6.76 -5.29 -6.34
CA GLY A 689 8.18 -4.99 -6.44
C GLY A 689 9.00 -6.27 -6.36
N THR A 690 10.27 -6.23 -6.72
CA THR A 690 11.17 -7.35 -6.47
C THR A 690 11.47 -7.45 -4.97
N ILE A 691 11.80 -8.65 -4.48
CA ILE A 691 12.09 -8.85 -3.05
C ILE A 691 13.24 -7.97 -2.55
N GLU A 692 14.15 -7.62 -3.43
CA GLU A 692 15.26 -6.72 -3.15
C GLU A 692 14.82 -5.27 -2.93
N SER A 693 13.64 -4.89 -3.43
CA SER A 693 13.11 -3.53 -3.34
C SER A 693 12.21 -3.27 -2.13
N VAL A 694 11.76 -4.32 -1.42
CA VAL A 694 10.78 -4.15 -0.31
C VAL A 694 11.32 -3.29 0.84
N ASN A 695 12.63 -3.16 0.97
CA ASN A 695 13.28 -2.31 1.97
C ASN A 695 13.21 -0.81 1.64
N SER A 696 12.75 -0.43 0.43
CA SER A 696 12.69 0.97 -0.01
C SER A 696 11.76 1.83 0.85
N ASP A 697 10.83 1.25 1.57
CA ASP A 697 9.99 1.98 2.55
C ASP A 697 10.83 2.66 3.65
N TRP A 698 11.99 2.12 3.93
CA TRP A 698 12.94 2.61 4.94
C TRP A 698 14.15 3.29 4.31
N ASP A 699 14.74 2.69 3.29
CA ASP A 699 15.97 3.13 2.66
C ASP A 699 15.97 2.73 1.18
N PHE A 700 15.94 3.72 0.30
CA PHE A 700 15.92 3.50 -1.14
C PHE A 700 17.32 3.15 -1.65
N ASP A 701 17.45 2.05 -2.38
CA ASP A 701 18.69 1.69 -3.05
C ASP A 701 18.48 1.67 -4.59
N PRO A 702 19.02 2.66 -5.32
CA PRO A 702 18.81 2.78 -6.76
C PRO A 702 19.38 1.59 -7.56
N ARG A 703 20.29 0.80 -6.96
CA ARG A 703 20.90 -0.35 -7.61
C ARG A 703 19.96 -1.54 -7.69
N THR A 704 19.11 -1.72 -6.66
CA THR A 704 18.30 -2.94 -6.47
C THR A 704 16.81 -2.69 -6.51
N THR A 705 16.35 -1.43 -6.31
CA THR A 705 14.91 -1.13 -6.34
C THR A 705 14.35 -1.30 -7.74
N ARG A 706 13.40 -2.22 -7.88
CA ARG A 706 12.65 -2.47 -9.12
C ARG A 706 11.18 -2.71 -8.80
N SER A 707 10.32 -1.97 -9.49
CA SER A 707 8.87 -2.15 -9.45
C SER A 707 8.42 -3.06 -10.58
N ILE A 708 7.41 -3.89 -10.33
CA ILE A 708 6.86 -4.86 -11.27
C ILE A 708 5.49 -4.39 -11.74
N HIS A 709 5.28 -4.39 -13.06
CA HIS A 709 4.07 -3.89 -13.70
C HIS A 709 3.44 -4.98 -14.59
N VAL A 710 2.10 -4.99 -14.67
CA VAL A 710 1.40 -5.70 -15.73
C VAL A 710 1.49 -4.86 -17.00
N ASP A 711 1.91 -5.45 -18.10
CA ASP A 711 1.96 -4.77 -19.39
C ASP A 711 0.53 -4.60 -19.95
N SER A 712 0.20 -3.40 -20.45
CA SER A 712 -1.11 -3.13 -21.03
C SER A 712 -1.42 -4.03 -22.22
N ARG A 713 -0.41 -4.46 -22.98
CA ARG A 713 -0.57 -5.41 -24.10
C ARG A 713 -1.04 -6.78 -23.63
N TYR A 714 -0.50 -7.29 -22.51
CA TYR A 714 -0.97 -8.54 -21.93
C TYR A 714 -2.40 -8.42 -21.40
N MET A 715 -2.70 -7.34 -20.67
CA MET A 715 -4.05 -7.07 -20.19
C MET A 715 -5.05 -7.08 -21.35
N LEU A 716 -4.80 -6.33 -22.40
CA LEU A 716 -5.66 -6.24 -23.58
C LEU A 716 -5.73 -7.57 -24.35
N TRP A 717 -4.60 -8.30 -24.44
CA TRP A 717 -4.54 -9.61 -25.07
C TRP A 717 -5.43 -10.63 -24.35
N VAL A 718 -5.37 -10.69 -23.03
CA VAL A 718 -6.25 -11.56 -22.21
C VAL A 718 -7.71 -11.19 -22.44
N MET A 719 -8.06 -9.90 -22.36
CA MET A 719 -9.43 -9.42 -22.57
C MET A 719 -9.95 -9.75 -23.96
N GLU A 720 -9.13 -9.60 -25.01
CA GLU A 720 -9.55 -9.82 -26.40
C GLU A 720 -9.53 -11.31 -26.78
N LYS A 721 -8.43 -12.01 -26.51
CA LYS A 721 -8.21 -13.37 -27.05
C LYS A 721 -8.69 -14.47 -26.12
N VAL A 722 -8.54 -14.31 -24.80
CA VAL A 722 -8.89 -15.35 -23.82
C VAL A 722 -10.35 -15.19 -23.37
N ASP A 723 -10.73 -14.04 -22.82
CA ASP A 723 -12.02 -13.85 -22.14
C ASP A 723 -13.10 -13.20 -23.01
N LYS A 724 -12.75 -12.72 -24.23
CA LYS A 724 -13.70 -12.11 -25.18
C LYS A 724 -14.49 -10.93 -24.60
N ALA A 725 -13.85 -10.12 -23.77
CA ALA A 725 -14.44 -8.95 -23.12
C ALA A 725 -14.60 -7.76 -24.09
N ASN A 726 -15.20 -8.02 -25.27
CA ASN A 726 -15.29 -7.04 -26.37
C ASN A 726 -16.11 -5.80 -25.97
N ASN A 727 -17.17 -5.98 -25.16
CA ASN A 727 -17.98 -4.88 -24.66
C ASN A 727 -17.14 -3.84 -23.87
N LEU A 728 -16.15 -4.30 -23.09
CA LEU A 728 -15.27 -3.42 -22.35
C LEU A 728 -14.17 -2.82 -23.22
N LEU A 729 -13.65 -3.59 -24.18
CA LEU A 729 -12.64 -3.12 -25.14
C LEU A 729 -13.20 -2.01 -26.06
N GLU A 730 -14.47 -2.13 -26.48
CA GLU A 730 -15.16 -1.12 -27.26
C GLU A 730 -15.44 0.15 -26.47
N GLU A 731 -15.71 0.03 -25.19
CA GLU A 731 -15.95 1.18 -24.30
C GLU A 731 -14.67 1.96 -23.99
N MET A 732 -13.53 1.26 -23.88
CA MET A 732 -12.25 1.88 -23.55
C MET A 732 -11.68 2.65 -24.75
N ASN A 733 -11.03 3.78 -24.46
CA ASN A 733 -10.32 4.56 -25.45
C ASN A 733 -8.92 3.97 -25.71
N ILE A 734 -8.85 2.92 -26.55
CA ILE A 734 -7.60 2.21 -26.84
C ILE A 734 -6.86 2.88 -27.98
N LEU A 735 -5.61 3.25 -27.74
CA LEU A 735 -4.70 3.80 -28.76
C LEU A 735 -4.00 2.66 -29.49
N ASN A 736 -4.09 2.71 -30.81
CA ASN A 736 -3.43 1.77 -31.70
C ASN A 736 -2.88 2.55 -32.92
N SER A 737 -1.56 2.70 -33.03
CA SER A 737 -0.93 3.34 -34.17
C SER A 737 -0.94 2.47 -35.43
N ARG A 738 -1.04 1.16 -35.24
CA ARG A 738 -1.16 0.20 -36.34
C ARG A 738 -2.65 0.04 -36.65
N ASN A 739 -3.09 0.53 -37.78
CA ASN A 739 -4.46 0.40 -38.31
C ASN A 739 -4.90 -1.08 -38.46
N TYR A 740 -5.06 -1.80 -37.37
CA TYR A 740 -5.73 -3.10 -37.36
C TYR A 740 -7.20 -2.89 -36.95
N PRO A 741 -8.17 -3.30 -37.74
CA PRO A 741 -9.58 -3.25 -37.33
C PRO A 741 -9.77 -4.15 -36.10
N ILE A 742 -10.60 -3.68 -35.19
CA ILE A 742 -11.17 -4.51 -34.14
C ILE A 742 -12.10 -5.51 -34.84
N ASN A 743 -11.71 -6.78 -34.97
CA ASN A 743 -12.53 -7.86 -35.51
C ASN A 743 -13.14 -8.65 -34.36
#